data_e9041aa0feda470c912fc4b9a54d811a
#
_entry.id   e9041aa0feda470c912fc4b9a54d811a
#
_cell.length_a   1.000
_cell.length_b   1.000
_cell.length_c   1.000
_cell.angle_alpha   90.00
_cell.angle_beta   90.00
_cell.angle_gamma   90.00
#
_symmetry.space_group_name_H-M   'P 1'
#
loop_
_entity.id
_entity.type
_entity.pdbx_description
1 polymer ?
#
loop_
_entity_poly.entity_id
_entity_poly.type
_entity_poly.pdbx_seq_one_letter_code
_entity_poly.pdbx_strand_id
1 'polypeptide(L)'
;MVKERREKDFNMNKRFLLPVLLTALLAPAFLAGQVYAEENTSTSEATEVVSTIEEPVVAVAPEVVTSPATVAEEVAPQKEEQDTVILHTNDVHGRIVEEKGVIGDAKLATVIEKEREKSDQTTLVVDAGDAFQGLPISNSTKGEARAKILNEMGYDAMAVGNHEFDFGLDEVKKYKEILNFPLLSSNTYVNGARLFEAATIVDKNKDVEGDEFVVIGVTTPETATKTHPKNVKGVTFTEPIAEVNKVIEEIQAKALAEGKHYKHYVVLAHLGVDTTTPVEWRGSTLAEALSKNPLLKGKRVTVIDGHSHTVESTTYGDNVTYNQTGSYLHNVGKITYKSRQLLGDPSLIAAADAKKLEANPKIEKLVKDIKQKYDAENAVEVVSNSPVELNGDRENVRVRETNLGNVVADSLYQYGQTGFSHPTDIAVTNGGGLRETIAKGKPITKGNVIAVLPFGNTITQIQVTGQQVLDMFEKSLGSILQVDKAGKTVLDENGQPLLEPSGGFLQVSGVKVYYDTNLPSGKRILAVQIKNRTTGLYDRLDLAKIYYLTTNDFLAAGGDGYTMLGGAREEGPSMDAAFEDYLKTADLTQYEKVNPNSRTISVDSKTFKLPEEGKEQDPAKPVEDQATKPTQPSTVKVDYKVADKFAKKTVVSEKLLPNTGSEQSIFMMLLGVILGATALWTSRKQEK
;
A
#
# COMPACT_ATOMS: atom_id res chain seq x y z
N MET A 1 -19.57 13.65 -64.52
CA MET A 1 -18.25 14.00 -65.05
C MET A 1 -17.21 13.35 -64.11
N VAL A 2 -16.72 12.10 -64.39
CA VAL A 2 -15.55 11.82 -65.22
C VAL A 2 -14.30 12.42 -64.56
N LYS A 3 -13.32 11.71 -64.04
CA LYS A 3 -12.50 10.53 -64.44
C LYS A 3 -11.60 10.23 -63.23
N GLU A 4 -11.41 9.02 -62.80
CA GLU A 4 -10.53 7.91 -63.24
C GLU A 4 -9.04 8.09 -63.07
N ARG A 5 -8.48 7.04 -62.38
CA ARG A 5 -7.24 6.29 -62.62
C ARG A 5 -5.94 6.91 -62.01
N ARG A 6 -5.04 6.15 -61.42
CA ARG A 6 -4.41 4.85 -61.82
C ARG A 6 -3.70 4.17 -60.67
N GLU A 7 -3.87 2.88 -60.62
CA GLU A 7 -2.98 1.86 -60.04
C GLU A 7 -1.56 1.91 -60.64
N LYS A 8 -0.57 1.45 -59.89
CA LYS A 8 0.51 0.61 -60.46
C LYS A 8 1.09 -0.29 -59.36
N ASP A 9 0.84 -1.57 -59.56
CA ASP A 9 1.59 -2.72 -59.04
C ASP A 9 3.09 -2.65 -59.36
N PHE A 10 3.90 -3.22 -58.48
CA PHE A 10 5.06 -3.98 -58.90
C PHE A 10 5.30 -5.17 -57.98
N ASN A 11 5.33 -6.32 -58.59
CA ASN A 11 5.37 -7.67 -58.04
C ASN A 11 6.78 -8.27 -58.26
N MET A 12 7.11 -9.33 -57.44
CA MET A 12 8.08 -10.39 -57.64
C MET A 12 9.58 -10.08 -57.35
N ASN A 13 10.34 -10.92 -56.67
CA ASN A 13 10.51 -12.38 -56.75
C ASN A 13 11.34 -12.95 -55.59
N LYS A 14 10.87 -14.00 -54.99
CA LYS A 14 11.36 -15.36 -54.72
C LYS A 14 12.86 -15.63 -54.61
N ARG A 15 13.17 -16.43 -53.54
CA ARG A 15 14.12 -17.53 -53.39
C ARG A 15 15.52 -17.18 -52.91
N PHE A 16 15.90 -17.71 -51.68
CA PHE A 16 16.74 -18.90 -51.60
C PHE A 16 16.82 -19.47 -50.19
N LEU A 17 16.90 -20.77 -50.14
CA LEU A 17 16.94 -21.76 -49.09
C LEU A 17 18.10 -21.63 -48.09
N LEU A 18 17.83 -22.20 -46.89
CA LEU A 18 18.75 -22.68 -45.84
C LEU A 18 20.00 -23.42 -46.40
N PRO A 19 21.08 -23.55 -45.57
CA PRO A 19 21.09 -24.67 -44.65
C PRO A 19 21.67 -24.40 -43.23
N VAL A 20 21.26 -25.28 -42.35
CA VAL A 20 21.76 -25.66 -41.04
C VAL A 20 23.26 -25.95 -41.06
N LEU A 21 24.04 -25.49 -40.06
CA LEU A 21 25.07 -26.31 -39.42
C LEU A 21 25.43 -25.81 -38.01
N LEU A 22 25.31 -26.71 -37.14
CA LEU A 22 25.86 -26.95 -35.82
C LEU A 22 27.34 -26.62 -35.70
N THR A 23 27.79 -25.85 -34.69
CA THR A 23 29.06 -26.12 -33.99
C THR A 23 29.01 -25.51 -32.56
N ALA A 24 29.37 -26.37 -31.64
CA ALA A 24 29.54 -26.13 -30.24
C ALA A 24 30.91 -25.57 -29.88
N LEU A 25 31.03 -25.07 -28.65
CA LEU A 25 32.24 -24.90 -27.83
C LEU A 25 33.25 -23.81 -28.25
N LEU A 26 33.44 -22.88 -27.33
CA LEU A 26 34.69 -22.63 -26.59
C LEU A 26 34.59 -21.33 -25.80
N ALA A 27 34.67 -21.42 -24.47
CA ALA A 27 35.04 -20.33 -23.58
C ALA A 27 36.59 -20.14 -23.65
N PRO A 28 37.09 -18.97 -23.31
CA PRO A 28 38.32 -18.94 -22.54
C PRO A 28 38.15 -18.15 -21.22
N ALA A 29 38.54 -18.81 -20.15
CA ALA A 29 38.95 -18.20 -18.90
C ALA A 29 40.36 -17.59 -19.07
N PHE A 30 40.57 -16.42 -18.44
CA PHE A 30 41.87 -15.85 -18.03
C PHE A 30 41.53 -14.75 -17.02
N LEU A 31 42.16 -14.51 -15.92
CA LEU A 31 43.21 -15.12 -15.07
C LEU A 31 43.20 -14.25 -13.82
N ALA A 32 43.31 -14.92 -12.70
CA ALA A 32 43.40 -14.34 -11.36
C ALA A 32 44.72 -13.56 -11.16
N GLY A 33 44.63 -12.47 -10.42
CA GLY A 33 45.77 -11.84 -9.76
C GLY A 33 45.68 -12.12 -8.25
N GLN A 34 46.66 -12.87 -7.75
CA GLN A 34 46.84 -13.20 -6.35
C GLN A 34 47.36 -11.99 -5.56
N VAL A 35 46.85 -11.82 -4.34
CA VAL A 35 47.51 -11.06 -3.28
C VAL A 35 47.81 -12.03 -2.15
N TYR A 36 49.07 -12.06 -1.77
CA TYR A 36 49.60 -12.85 -0.66
C TYR A 36 49.14 -12.31 0.68
N ALA A 37 48.69 -13.21 1.54
CA ALA A 37 48.65 -13.04 2.96
C ALA A 37 49.81 -13.89 3.56
N GLU A 38 50.66 -13.32 4.38
CA GLU A 38 51.51 -14.06 5.28
C GLU A 38 51.15 -13.72 6.71
N GLU A 39 50.69 -14.74 7.42
CA GLU A 39 50.73 -14.83 8.88
C GLU A 39 52.17 -15.05 9.33
N ASN A 40 52.58 -14.41 10.42
CA ASN A 40 53.51 -15.02 11.35
C ASN A 40 53.29 -14.55 12.78
N THR A 41 52.85 -15.49 13.57
CA THR A 41 52.91 -15.52 15.03
C THR A 41 54.33 -15.70 15.50
N SER A 42 54.79 -14.98 16.54
CA SER A 42 55.46 -15.62 17.71
C SER A 42 55.72 -14.62 18.84
N THR A 43 55.39 -15.10 19.98
CA THR A 43 55.66 -14.62 21.35
C THR A 43 57.16 -14.45 21.67
N SER A 44 57.54 -13.46 22.48
CA SER A 44 58.24 -13.68 23.76
C SER A 44 58.67 -12.39 24.46
N GLU A 45 58.70 -12.53 25.74
CA GLU A 45 58.91 -11.62 26.85
C GLU A 45 60.21 -10.80 26.86
N ALA A 46 60.10 -9.71 27.64
CA ALA A 46 61.04 -9.16 28.67
C ALA A 46 62.24 -8.37 28.19
N THR A 47 62.47 -7.19 28.61
CA THR A 47 63.18 -6.74 29.81
C THR A 47 63.58 -5.25 29.69
N GLU A 48 63.45 -4.56 30.79
CA GLU A 48 63.88 -3.19 31.07
C GLU A 48 65.32 -2.89 30.68
N VAL A 49 65.61 -1.70 30.22
CA VAL A 49 66.80 -0.95 30.63
C VAL A 49 66.48 0.56 30.65
N VAL A 50 66.61 1.10 31.85
CA VAL A 50 66.66 2.51 32.21
C VAL A 50 68.01 3.11 31.75
N SER A 51 68.00 4.26 31.14
CA SER A 51 69.17 5.12 31.03
C SER A 51 68.80 6.60 31.17
N THR A 52 69.08 7.12 32.31
CA THR A 52 69.14 8.51 32.74
C THR A 52 70.34 9.22 32.11
N ILE A 53 70.12 10.44 31.57
CA ILE A 53 71.19 11.42 31.44
C ILE A 53 70.63 12.79 31.94
N GLU A 54 71.33 13.29 32.99
CA GLU A 54 71.14 14.59 33.63
C GLU A 54 71.80 15.72 32.85
N GLU A 55 71.10 16.82 32.79
CA GLU A 55 71.43 18.26 33.03
C GLU A 55 72.50 19.02 32.19
N PRO A 56 72.41 20.37 32.15
CA PRO A 56 72.36 21.25 33.34
C PRO A 56 71.37 22.44 33.25
N VAL A 57 70.94 22.85 34.44
CA VAL A 57 70.17 24.03 34.82
C VAL A 57 71.04 25.31 34.65
N VAL A 58 70.43 26.33 33.97
CA VAL A 58 70.87 27.72 34.08
C VAL A 58 69.73 28.56 34.65
N ALA A 59 69.97 29.09 35.85
CA ALA A 59 69.05 29.98 36.55
C ALA A 59 69.09 31.39 35.88
N VAL A 60 67.91 31.92 35.54
CA VAL A 60 67.71 33.34 35.22
C VAL A 60 66.55 33.86 36.10
N ALA A 61 66.82 35.02 36.72
CA ALA A 61 65.93 35.69 37.67
C ALA A 61 64.57 36.12 37.08
N PRO A 62 63.56 36.40 37.93
CA PRO A 62 62.19 36.62 37.46
C PRO A 62 62.01 38.03 36.91
N GLU A 63 61.61 38.15 35.64
CA GLU A 63 60.99 39.39 35.11
C GLU A 63 59.50 39.38 35.46
N VAL A 64 59.04 40.50 35.98
CA VAL A 64 57.64 40.80 36.28
C VAL A 64 56.94 40.98 34.93
N VAL A 65 56.19 39.97 34.49
CA VAL A 65 55.28 40.11 33.36
C VAL A 65 53.92 40.51 33.92
N THR A 66 53.51 41.75 33.64
CA THR A 66 52.16 42.24 33.83
C THR A 66 51.22 41.43 32.95
N SER A 67 50.24 40.77 33.56
CA SER A 67 49.14 40.08 32.87
C SER A 67 48.38 41.02 31.90
N PRO A 68 48.18 40.63 30.65
CA PRO A 68 47.18 41.30 29.82
C PRO A 68 45.81 41.02 30.40
N ALA A 69 45.01 42.07 30.59
CA ALA A 69 43.58 41.94 30.91
C ALA A 69 42.90 40.99 29.91
N THR A 70 42.33 39.92 30.44
CA THR A 70 41.38 39.06 29.71
C THR A 70 40.24 39.98 29.26
N VAL A 71 40.25 40.32 27.98
CA VAL A 71 39.02 40.79 27.31
C VAL A 71 38.06 39.62 27.38
N ALA A 72 37.07 39.68 28.25
CA ALA A 72 35.94 38.79 28.20
C ALA A 72 35.30 39.05 26.84
N GLU A 73 35.47 38.12 25.92
CA GLU A 73 34.69 38.02 24.72
C GLU A 73 33.23 37.91 25.18
N GLU A 74 32.48 39.01 24.99
CA GLU A 74 31.05 39.05 25.26
C GLU A 74 30.43 38.03 24.29
N VAL A 75 30.19 36.78 24.79
CA VAL A 75 29.45 35.76 24.06
C VAL A 75 28.07 36.38 23.81
N ALA A 76 27.84 36.79 22.58
CA ALA A 76 26.53 37.24 22.14
C ALA A 76 25.49 36.26 22.67
N PRO A 77 24.36 36.71 23.23
CA PRO A 77 23.34 35.81 23.77
C PRO A 77 22.93 34.87 22.64
N GLN A 78 23.19 33.56 22.83
CA GLN A 78 22.70 32.56 21.92
C GLN A 78 21.19 32.73 21.88
N LYS A 79 20.66 33.04 20.69
CA LYS A 79 19.22 33.14 20.47
C LYS A 79 18.60 31.82 20.94
N GLU A 80 17.65 31.87 21.86
CA GLU A 80 16.97 30.64 22.35
C GLU A 80 16.43 29.90 21.14
N GLU A 81 16.68 28.58 21.12
CA GLU A 81 16.19 27.69 20.07
C GLU A 81 14.66 27.73 20.10
N GLN A 82 14.04 28.14 19.00
CA GLN A 82 12.58 28.27 18.87
C GLN A 82 11.93 26.89 18.93
N ASP A 83 10.68 26.83 19.37
CA ASP A 83 9.85 25.65 19.26
C ASP A 83 9.69 25.26 17.77
N THR A 84 9.58 23.99 17.49
CA THR A 84 9.38 23.48 16.13
C THR A 84 8.03 22.80 16.05
N VAL A 85 7.24 23.13 15.04
CA VAL A 85 5.96 22.49 14.74
C VAL A 85 6.02 21.87 13.36
N ILE A 86 5.64 20.60 13.25
CA ILE A 86 5.43 19.91 11.99
C ILE A 86 3.93 19.66 11.84
N LEU A 87 3.32 20.29 10.83
CA LEU A 87 1.98 19.96 10.37
C LEU A 87 2.07 18.97 9.23
N HIS A 88 1.24 17.94 9.27
CA HIS A 88 1.28 16.94 8.22
C HIS A 88 -0.09 16.36 7.86
N THR A 89 -0.18 15.92 6.61
CA THR A 89 -1.30 15.18 6.04
C THR A 89 -0.79 13.89 5.39
N ASN A 90 -1.67 12.92 5.19
CA ASN A 90 -1.44 11.70 4.43
C ASN A 90 -2.78 11.14 3.93
N ASP A 91 -2.77 10.40 2.84
CA ASP A 91 -3.94 9.67 2.29
C ASP A 91 -5.19 10.55 2.15
N VAL A 92 -5.02 11.77 1.65
CA VAL A 92 -6.14 12.73 1.53
C VAL A 92 -7.08 12.34 0.40
N HIS A 93 -6.59 11.67 -0.66
CA HIS A 93 -7.40 11.11 -1.73
C HIS A 93 -8.41 12.10 -2.32
N GLY A 94 -7.95 13.31 -2.67
CA GLY A 94 -8.76 14.31 -3.36
C GLY A 94 -9.90 14.93 -2.53
N ARG A 95 -9.90 14.82 -1.21
CA ARG A 95 -10.90 15.40 -0.30
C ARG A 95 -10.71 16.91 -0.14
N ILE A 96 -10.88 17.66 -1.23
CA ILE A 96 -10.67 19.11 -1.27
C ILE A 96 -11.82 19.93 -0.66
N VAL A 97 -13.03 19.36 -0.64
CA VAL A 97 -14.26 20.02 -0.13
C VAL A 97 -14.50 19.64 1.32
N GLU A 98 -14.94 20.61 2.13
CA GLU A 98 -15.43 20.32 3.49
C GLU A 98 -16.72 19.51 3.43
N GLU A 99 -16.77 18.38 4.16
CA GLU A 99 -17.92 17.49 4.28
C GLU A 99 -18.06 16.99 5.72
N LYS A 100 -19.07 16.16 5.99
CA LYS A 100 -19.23 15.54 7.32
C LYS A 100 -18.01 14.67 7.66
N GLY A 101 -17.22 15.09 8.65
CA GLY A 101 -16.01 14.37 9.07
C GLY A 101 -14.76 14.69 8.25
N VAL A 102 -14.84 15.56 7.25
CA VAL A 102 -13.74 15.99 6.39
C VAL A 102 -13.47 17.47 6.58
N ILE A 103 -12.22 17.83 6.83
CA ILE A 103 -11.81 19.23 7.09
C ILE A 103 -11.96 20.09 5.82
N GLY A 104 -11.56 19.55 4.67
CA GLY A 104 -11.48 20.29 3.42
C GLY A 104 -10.30 21.27 3.36
N ASP A 105 -9.80 21.51 2.16
CA ASP A 105 -8.56 22.28 1.96
C ASP A 105 -8.67 23.74 2.42
N ALA A 106 -9.86 24.37 2.35
CA ALA A 106 -10.04 25.75 2.77
C ALA A 106 -9.84 25.97 4.27
N LYS A 107 -10.24 25.01 5.11
CA LYS A 107 -10.01 25.02 6.55
C LYS A 107 -8.64 24.50 6.93
N LEU A 108 -8.11 23.55 6.19
CA LEU A 108 -6.71 23.13 6.30
C LEU A 108 -5.76 24.32 6.12
N ALA A 109 -6.02 25.18 5.12
CA ALA A 109 -5.24 26.39 4.92
C ALA A 109 -5.27 27.30 6.14
N THR A 110 -6.43 27.48 6.79
CA THR A 110 -6.55 28.27 8.03
C THR A 110 -5.76 27.64 9.18
N VAL A 111 -5.75 26.30 9.29
CA VAL A 111 -4.92 25.61 10.30
C VAL A 111 -3.43 25.92 10.07
N ILE A 112 -2.98 25.84 8.82
CA ILE A 112 -1.59 26.12 8.44
C ILE A 112 -1.21 27.57 8.75
N GLU A 113 -2.05 28.52 8.32
CA GLU A 113 -1.81 29.95 8.57
C GLU A 113 -1.67 30.28 10.06
N LYS A 114 -2.61 29.78 10.88
CA LYS A 114 -2.59 30.00 12.35
C LYS A 114 -1.34 29.45 13.02
N GLU A 115 -0.75 28.37 12.52
CA GLU A 115 0.52 27.87 13.06
C GLU A 115 1.70 28.72 12.56
N ARG A 116 1.67 29.19 11.31
CA ARG A 116 2.72 30.04 10.75
C ARG A 116 2.75 31.47 11.30
N GLU A 117 1.60 31.98 11.76
CA GLU A 117 1.49 33.33 12.38
C GLU A 117 2.15 33.41 13.75
N LYS A 118 2.46 32.28 14.40
CA LYS A 118 3.15 32.27 15.69
C LYS A 118 4.64 32.56 15.50
N SER A 119 5.09 33.66 16.04
CA SER A 119 6.46 34.16 15.89
C SER A 119 7.49 33.44 16.75
N ASP A 120 7.05 32.63 17.72
CA ASP A 120 7.88 31.90 18.68
C ASP A 120 8.21 30.47 18.25
N GLN A 121 7.79 30.08 17.03
CA GLN A 121 8.01 28.73 16.51
C GLN A 121 8.39 28.73 15.02
N THR A 122 9.09 27.67 14.61
CA THR A 122 9.32 27.31 13.19
C THR A 122 8.29 26.29 12.76
N THR A 123 7.57 26.52 11.65
CA THR A 123 6.52 25.61 11.17
C THR A 123 6.88 25.00 9.83
N LEU A 124 6.96 23.66 9.78
CA LEU A 124 7.10 22.83 8.59
C LEU A 124 5.74 22.21 8.21
N VAL A 125 5.39 22.20 6.91
CA VAL A 125 4.11 21.63 6.43
C VAL A 125 4.39 20.60 5.34
N VAL A 126 4.01 19.34 5.55
CA VAL A 126 4.38 18.23 4.67
C VAL A 126 3.22 17.25 4.45
N ASP A 127 3.33 16.44 3.38
CA ASP A 127 2.36 15.38 3.05
C ASP A 127 3.08 14.03 2.84
N ALA A 128 2.53 12.96 3.36
CA ALA A 128 3.11 11.62 3.26
C ALA A 128 2.51 10.77 2.12
N GLY A 129 1.96 11.40 1.08
CA GLY A 129 1.53 10.72 -0.14
C GLY A 129 0.03 10.39 -0.22
N ASP A 130 -0.37 9.87 -1.38
CA ASP A 130 -1.76 9.58 -1.74
C ASP A 130 -2.69 10.80 -1.65
N ALA A 131 -2.21 11.92 -2.18
CA ALA A 131 -2.93 13.19 -2.11
C ALA A 131 -3.89 13.42 -3.27
N PHE A 132 -3.54 12.99 -4.50
CA PHE A 132 -4.16 13.46 -5.73
C PHE A 132 -5.29 12.58 -6.24
N GLN A 133 -5.14 11.26 -6.15
CA GLN A 133 -6.15 10.30 -6.59
C GLN A 133 -7.14 10.02 -5.47
N GLY A 134 -8.41 9.86 -5.80
CA GLY A 134 -9.47 9.47 -4.87
C GLY A 134 -10.82 10.00 -5.32
N LEU A 135 -11.28 11.13 -4.78
CA LEU A 135 -12.55 11.69 -5.21
C LEU A 135 -12.53 12.17 -6.66
N PRO A 136 -13.64 11.97 -7.38
CA PRO A 136 -13.78 12.34 -8.80
C PRO A 136 -13.46 13.80 -9.08
N ILE A 137 -13.76 14.70 -8.15
CA ILE A 137 -13.44 16.13 -8.29
C ILE A 137 -11.93 16.39 -8.46
N SER A 138 -11.07 15.56 -7.85
CA SER A 138 -9.63 15.59 -8.08
C SER A 138 -9.24 14.79 -9.32
N ASN A 139 -9.83 13.58 -9.47
CA ASN A 139 -9.54 12.67 -10.58
C ASN A 139 -9.86 13.27 -11.97
N SER A 140 -10.92 14.08 -12.07
CA SER A 140 -11.32 14.74 -13.33
C SER A 140 -10.22 15.61 -13.94
N THR A 141 -9.29 16.06 -13.11
CA THR A 141 -8.08 16.81 -13.51
C THR A 141 -6.81 16.02 -13.29
N LYS A 142 -6.91 14.70 -13.05
CA LYS A 142 -5.79 13.84 -12.69
C LYS A 142 -4.96 14.42 -11.53
N GLY A 143 -5.62 15.00 -10.52
CA GLY A 143 -4.97 15.59 -9.35
C GLY A 143 -4.41 17.01 -9.51
N GLU A 144 -4.33 17.56 -10.74
CA GLU A 144 -3.78 18.91 -10.96
C GLU A 144 -4.52 20.00 -10.19
N ALA A 145 -5.83 19.87 -10.01
CA ALA A 145 -6.62 20.83 -9.23
C ALA A 145 -6.13 20.89 -7.78
N ARG A 146 -5.90 19.72 -7.16
CA ARG A 146 -5.38 19.65 -5.79
C ARG A 146 -3.92 20.09 -5.72
N ALA A 147 -3.06 19.75 -6.68
CA ALA A 147 -1.68 20.22 -6.72
C ALA A 147 -1.59 21.75 -6.69
N LYS A 148 -2.47 22.46 -7.41
CA LYS A 148 -2.58 23.92 -7.34
C LYS A 148 -2.99 24.44 -5.96
N ILE A 149 -3.91 23.75 -5.29
CA ILE A 149 -4.34 24.11 -3.93
C ILE A 149 -3.17 23.93 -2.96
N LEU A 150 -2.42 22.81 -3.02
CA LEU A 150 -1.25 22.58 -2.17
C LEU A 150 -0.16 23.64 -2.37
N ASN A 151 0.09 24.05 -3.63
CA ASN A 151 1.00 25.15 -3.95
C ASN A 151 0.57 26.46 -3.28
N GLU A 152 -0.71 26.80 -3.33
CA GLU A 152 -1.26 28.01 -2.72
C GLU A 152 -1.23 27.97 -1.18
N MET A 153 -1.35 26.78 -0.58
CA MET A 153 -1.18 26.56 0.86
C MET A 153 0.30 26.59 1.29
N GLY A 154 1.23 26.45 0.33
CA GLY A 154 2.68 26.52 0.58
C GLY A 154 3.18 25.29 1.35
N TYR A 155 2.88 24.09 0.90
CA TYR A 155 3.54 22.88 1.40
C TYR A 155 5.05 22.96 1.16
N ASP A 156 5.84 22.31 2.03
CA ASP A 156 7.30 22.35 1.99
C ASP A 156 7.90 21.12 1.30
N ALA A 157 7.25 19.97 1.39
CA ALA A 157 7.62 18.72 0.71
C ALA A 157 6.46 17.72 0.74
N MET A 158 6.51 16.73 -0.15
CA MET A 158 5.57 15.63 -0.21
C MET A 158 6.28 14.32 -0.58
N ALA A 159 5.90 13.19 0.04
CA ALA A 159 6.29 11.87 -0.43
C ALA A 159 5.41 11.40 -1.59
N VAL A 160 5.93 10.50 -2.40
CA VAL A 160 5.16 9.78 -3.43
C VAL A 160 4.49 8.57 -2.80
N GLY A 161 3.16 8.50 -2.85
CA GLY A 161 2.39 7.31 -2.52
C GLY A 161 2.18 6.40 -3.73
N ASN A 162 1.48 5.28 -3.54
CA ASN A 162 1.19 4.36 -4.64
C ASN A 162 0.11 4.92 -5.59
N HIS A 163 -0.83 5.68 -5.08
CA HIS A 163 -1.92 6.26 -5.88
C HIS A 163 -1.51 7.48 -6.71
N GLU A 164 -0.34 8.08 -6.48
CA GLU A 164 0.22 9.05 -7.42
C GLU A 164 0.49 8.43 -8.78
N PHE A 165 0.70 7.10 -8.88
CA PHE A 165 0.90 6.38 -10.15
C PHE A 165 -0.39 5.98 -10.87
N ASP A 166 -1.58 6.19 -10.31
CA ASP A 166 -2.84 5.70 -10.90
C ASP A 166 -3.18 6.33 -12.24
N PHE A 167 -2.70 7.54 -12.50
CA PHE A 167 -2.88 8.19 -13.81
C PHE A 167 -1.71 7.96 -14.78
N GLY A 168 -0.77 7.06 -14.43
CA GLY A 168 0.37 6.66 -15.24
C GLY A 168 1.64 7.47 -14.97
N LEU A 169 2.77 6.90 -15.41
CA LEU A 169 4.11 7.43 -15.15
C LEU A 169 4.33 8.85 -15.68
N ASP A 170 3.72 9.20 -16.81
CA ASP A 170 3.88 10.54 -17.40
C ASP A 170 3.18 11.61 -16.55
N GLU A 171 2.03 11.29 -15.94
CA GLU A 171 1.34 12.20 -15.03
C GLU A 171 2.15 12.39 -13.73
N VAL A 172 2.74 11.32 -13.18
CA VAL A 172 3.61 11.42 -12.01
C VAL A 172 4.82 12.34 -12.27
N LYS A 173 5.42 12.26 -13.46
CA LYS A 173 6.49 13.18 -13.86
C LYS A 173 6.01 14.62 -13.94
N LYS A 174 4.78 14.83 -14.43
CA LYS A 174 4.18 16.14 -14.55
C LYS A 174 3.93 16.79 -13.18
N TYR A 175 3.59 16.01 -12.13
CA TYR A 175 3.49 16.57 -10.77
C TYR A 175 4.79 17.25 -10.31
N LYS A 176 5.96 16.70 -10.67
CA LYS A 176 7.26 17.34 -10.36
C LYS A 176 7.42 18.72 -10.99
N GLU A 177 6.73 18.97 -12.11
CA GLU A 177 6.81 20.24 -12.85
C GLU A 177 5.80 21.26 -12.33
N ILE A 178 4.64 20.81 -11.86
CA ILE A 178 3.54 21.70 -11.42
C ILE A 178 3.56 22.04 -9.94
N LEU A 179 4.24 21.22 -9.10
CA LEU A 179 4.39 21.50 -7.67
C LEU A 179 5.50 22.53 -7.44
N ASN A 180 5.25 23.49 -6.54
CA ASN A 180 6.22 24.50 -6.13
C ASN A 180 7.15 24.01 -5.02
N PHE A 181 7.01 22.77 -4.61
CA PHE A 181 7.78 22.09 -3.57
C PHE A 181 8.17 20.67 -4.06
N PRO A 182 9.23 20.08 -3.51
CA PRO A 182 9.73 18.79 -3.99
C PRO A 182 8.79 17.65 -3.67
N LEU A 183 8.62 16.76 -4.69
CA LEU A 183 7.99 15.46 -4.59
C LEU A 183 9.09 14.41 -4.43
N LEU A 184 9.12 13.69 -3.30
CA LEU A 184 10.26 12.92 -2.83
C LEU A 184 10.01 11.41 -2.84
N SER A 185 11.02 10.64 -3.30
CA SER A 185 11.11 9.19 -3.09
C SER A 185 12.54 8.69 -3.23
N SER A 186 13.09 8.15 -2.17
CA SER A 186 14.48 7.65 -2.14
C SER A 186 14.65 6.33 -2.89
N ASN A 187 13.59 5.53 -3.00
CA ASN A 187 13.62 4.13 -3.44
C ASN A 187 12.88 3.84 -4.75
N THR A 188 12.48 4.86 -5.51
CA THR A 188 11.79 4.70 -6.80
C THR A 188 12.75 4.97 -7.96
N TYR A 189 12.93 3.97 -8.82
CA TYR A 189 13.89 3.99 -9.92
C TYR A 189 13.25 3.71 -11.28
N VAL A 190 13.76 4.37 -12.33
CA VAL A 190 13.44 4.08 -13.72
C VAL A 190 14.77 3.93 -14.48
N ASN A 191 14.98 2.80 -15.15
CA ASN A 191 16.23 2.50 -15.87
C ASN A 191 17.50 2.68 -14.99
N GLY A 192 17.41 2.34 -13.71
CA GLY A 192 18.53 2.42 -12.75
C GLY A 192 18.83 3.81 -12.20
N ALA A 193 18.09 4.86 -12.60
CA ALA A 193 18.19 6.20 -12.03
C ALA A 193 17.00 6.49 -11.12
N ARG A 194 17.22 7.19 -10.00
CA ARG A 194 16.12 7.66 -9.15
C ARG A 194 15.18 8.55 -9.96
N LEU A 195 13.88 8.26 -9.90
CA LEU A 195 12.84 9.03 -10.60
C LEU A 195 12.58 10.38 -9.93
N PHE A 196 12.71 10.43 -8.62
CA PHE A 196 12.48 11.61 -7.78
C PHE A 196 13.74 12.00 -7.03
N GLU A 197 13.76 13.23 -6.50
CA GLU A 197 14.72 13.57 -5.47
C GLU A 197 14.49 12.69 -4.23
N ALA A 198 15.58 12.18 -3.65
CA ALA A 198 15.47 11.34 -2.46
C ALA A 198 15.16 12.15 -1.21
N ALA A 199 15.66 13.37 -1.16
CA ALA A 199 15.54 14.27 -0.03
C ALA A 199 15.69 15.73 -0.45
N THR A 200 15.24 16.63 0.43
CA THR A 200 15.46 18.08 0.33
C THR A 200 15.87 18.65 1.69
N ILE A 201 16.49 19.81 1.67
CA ILE A 201 16.79 20.59 2.88
C ILE A 201 15.84 21.79 2.89
N VAL A 202 14.99 21.86 3.91
CA VAL A 202 14.06 22.96 4.12
C VAL A 202 14.59 23.85 5.20
N ASP A 203 15.00 25.05 4.82
CA ASP A 203 15.45 26.13 5.70
C ASP A 203 14.33 27.17 5.80
N LYS A 204 13.71 27.26 6.98
CA LYS A 204 12.59 28.20 7.23
C LYS A 204 13.08 29.52 7.82
N ASN A 205 14.28 29.57 8.38
CA ASN A 205 14.84 30.74 9.00
C ASN A 205 16.35 30.87 8.65
N LYS A 206 16.64 31.50 7.53
CA LYS A 206 17.99 31.66 6.99
C LYS A 206 18.97 32.41 7.90
N ASP A 207 18.47 33.00 8.96
CA ASP A 207 19.28 33.73 9.94
C ASP A 207 19.75 32.86 11.11
N VAL A 208 19.32 31.57 11.14
CA VAL A 208 19.64 30.60 12.20
C VAL A 208 20.23 29.36 11.57
N GLU A 209 21.48 29.04 11.87
CA GLU A 209 22.11 27.81 11.42
C GLU A 209 21.73 26.60 12.31
N GLY A 210 21.49 25.46 11.70
CA GLY A 210 21.25 24.18 12.37
C GLY A 210 19.79 23.95 12.79
N ASP A 211 18.85 24.79 12.31
CA ASP A 211 17.39 24.59 12.44
C ASP A 211 16.73 24.05 11.15
N GLU A 212 17.56 23.79 10.12
CA GLU A 212 17.09 23.21 8.85
C GLU A 212 16.54 21.79 9.04
N PHE A 213 15.54 21.48 8.22
CA PHE A 213 14.96 20.14 8.16
C PHE A 213 15.54 19.35 6.99
N VAL A 214 16.10 18.19 7.26
CA VAL A 214 16.39 17.16 6.27
C VAL A 214 15.10 16.38 6.04
N VAL A 215 14.45 16.56 4.90
CA VAL A 215 13.20 15.87 4.57
C VAL A 215 13.49 14.79 3.53
N ILE A 216 13.22 13.52 3.85
CA ILE A 216 13.48 12.35 3.00
C ILE A 216 12.14 11.70 2.65
N GLY A 217 11.92 11.34 1.37
CA GLY A 217 10.74 10.60 0.95
C GLY A 217 11.02 9.11 0.75
N VAL A 218 10.04 8.25 1.01
CA VAL A 218 10.11 6.81 0.72
C VAL A 218 8.74 6.25 0.38
N THR A 219 8.68 5.42 -0.68
CA THR A 219 7.44 4.86 -1.25
C THR A 219 7.38 3.35 -0.98
N THR A 220 6.20 2.82 -0.71
CA THR A 220 6.02 1.38 -0.49
C THR A 220 6.35 0.56 -1.75
N PRO A 221 7.12 -0.53 -1.62
CA PRO A 221 7.30 -1.47 -2.73
C PRO A 221 6.01 -2.15 -3.18
N GLU A 222 4.96 -2.17 -2.35
CA GLU A 222 3.62 -2.63 -2.74
C GLU A 222 3.03 -1.84 -3.92
N THR A 223 3.55 -0.64 -4.22
CA THR A 223 3.17 0.15 -5.39
C THR A 223 3.22 -0.66 -6.70
N ALA A 224 4.13 -1.63 -6.80
CA ALA A 224 4.21 -2.53 -7.95
C ALA A 224 2.90 -3.29 -8.24
N THR A 225 2.05 -3.48 -7.21
CA THR A 225 0.78 -4.21 -7.29
C THR A 225 -0.42 -3.44 -6.74
N LYS A 226 -0.21 -2.32 -6.04
CA LYS A 226 -1.27 -1.48 -5.46
C LYS A 226 -1.69 -0.31 -6.35
N THR A 227 -1.03 -0.13 -7.49
CA THR A 227 -1.51 0.62 -8.66
C THR A 227 -1.58 -0.32 -9.86
N HIS A 228 -2.19 0.13 -10.97
CA HIS A 228 -2.27 -0.72 -12.17
C HIS A 228 -0.87 -1.05 -12.70
N PRO A 229 -0.48 -2.33 -12.89
CA PRO A 229 0.87 -2.71 -13.28
C PRO A 229 1.41 -2.04 -14.56
N LYS A 230 0.52 -1.68 -15.51
CA LYS A 230 0.92 -0.91 -16.72
C LYS A 230 1.48 0.48 -16.40
N ASN A 231 0.99 1.11 -15.31
CA ASN A 231 1.36 2.48 -14.91
C ASN A 231 2.78 2.55 -14.32
N VAL A 232 3.26 1.43 -13.80
CA VAL A 232 4.60 1.29 -13.19
C VAL A 232 5.53 0.38 -14.00
N LYS A 233 5.18 0.11 -15.27
CA LYS A 233 6.03 -0.69 -16.15
C LYS A 233 7.40 -0.05 -16.31
N GLY A 234 8.46 -0.78 -15.94
CA GLY A 234 9.85 -0.30 -15.96
C GLY A 234 10.22 0.58 -14.75
N VAL A 235 9.33 0.72 -13.78
CA VAL A 235 9.63 1.30 -12.47
C VAL A 235 10.06 0.19 -11.52
N THR A 236 11.06 0.46 -10.69
CA THR A 236 11.53 -0.44 -9.63
C THR A 236 11.42 0.29 -8.29
N PHE A 237 10.86 -0.37 -7.31
CA PHE A 237 10.80 0.07 -5.92
C PHE A 237 11.74 -0.80 -5.10
N THR A 238 12.78 -0.19 -4.51
CA THR A 238 13.81 -0.91 -3.74
C THR A 238 13.49 -0.90 -2.26
N GLU A 239 14.29 -1.62 -1.45
CA GLU A 239 14.06 -1.80 -0.02
C GLU A 239 14.07 -0.47 0.74
N PRO A 240 12.96 -0.10 1.43
CA PRO A 240 12.78 1.22 2.02
C PRO A 240 13.86 1.59 3.04
N ILE A 241 14.14 0.68 4.00
CA ILE A 241 15.08 0.95 5.10
C ILE A 241 16.49 1.16 4.58
N ALA A 242 16.92 0.32 3.63
CA ALA A 242 18.26 0.41 3.05
C ALA A 242 18.46 1.73 2.29
N GLU A 243 17.45 2.14 1.48
CA GLU A 243 17.55 3.40 0.71
C GLU A 243 17.47 4.64 1.59
N VAL A 244 16.63 4.66 2.64
CA VAL A 244 16.59 5.78 3.59
C VAL A 244 17.91 5.91 4.33
N ASN A 245 18.50 4.82 4.83
CA ASN A 245 19.80 4.85 5.49
C ASN A 245 20.92 5.35 4.57
N LYS A 246 20.94 4.90 3.31
CA LYS A 246 21.88 5.37 2.30
C LYS A 246 21.76 6.88 2.06
N VAL A 247 20.55 7.42 1.97
CA VAL A 247 20.31 8.86 1.82
C VAL A 247 20.80 9.64 3.05
N ILE A 248 20.59 9.10 4.27
CA ILE A 248 21.12 9.69 5.50
C ILE A 248 22.65 9.75 5.45
N GLU A 249 23.33 8.70 5.03
CA GLU A 249 24.78 8.65 4.85
C GLU A 249 25.25 9.68 3.81
N GLU A 250 24.59 9.74 2.65
CA GLU A 250 24.90 10.71 1.58
C GLU A 250 24.80 12.16 2.09
N ILE A 251 23.72 12.49 2.83
CA ILE A 251 23.49 13.82 3.39
C ILE A 251 24.49 14.14 4.49
N GLN A 252 24.79 13.23 5.40
CA GLN A 252 25.75 13.44 6.47
C GLN A 252 27.16 13.66 5.92
N ALA A 253 27.58 12.87 4.93
CA ALA A 253 28.87 13.06 4.27
C ALA A 253 28.98 14.43 3.60
N LYS A 254 27.94 14.87 2.91
CA LYS A 254 27.87 16.19 2.27
C LYS A 254 27.89 17.31 3.32
N ALA A 255 27.06 17.21 4.36
CA ALA A 255 27.01 18.18 5.45
C ALA A 255 28.37 18.34 6.12
N LEU A 256 29.06 17.24 6.43
CA LEU A 256 30.40 17.25 7.01
C LEU A 256 31.42 17.99 6.10
N ALA A 257 31.37 17.73 4.79
CA ALA A 257 32.22 18.39 3.82
C ALA A 257 31.97 19.91 3.71
N GLU A 258 30.73 20.34 3.97
CA GLU A 258 30.32 21.75 3.97
C GLU A 258 30.39 22.40 5.35
N GLY A 259 30.81 21.69 6.39
CA GLY A 259 30.86 22.19 7.78
C GLY A 259 29.48 22.38 8.42
N LYS A 260 28.43 21.75 7.88
CA LYS A 260 27.04 21.84 8.37
C LYS A 260 26.68 20.72 9.30
N HIS A 261 25.73 20.99 10.21
CA HIS A 261 25.25 20.02 11.21
C HIS A 261 23.71 20.07 11.32
N TYR A 262 23.03 19.14 10.61
CA TYR A 262 21.58 19.05 10.68
C TYR A 262 21.12 18.32 11.94
N LYS A 263 20.11 18.88 12.62
CA LYS A 263 19.53 18.33 13.85
C LYS A 263 18.16 17.72 13.65
N HIS A 264 17.42 18.09 12.61
CA HIS A 264 16.05 17.67 12.34
C HIS A 264 15.98 16.81 11.09
N TYR A 265 15.58 15.54 11.23
CA TYR A 265 15.34 14.60 10.16
C TYR A 265 13.85 14.25 10.12
N VAL A 266 13.21 14.47 8.98
CA VAL A 266 11.81 14.16 8.73
C VAL A 266 11.76 13.14 7.59
N VAL A 267 11.28 11.94 7.86
CA VAL A 267 11.07 10.89 6.85
C VAL A 267 9.59 10.85 6.53
N LEU A 268 9.24 11.27 5.33
CA LEU A 268 7.90 11.14 4.77
C LEU A 268 7.81 9.75 4.16
N ALA A 269 7.20 8.85 4.88
CA ALA A 269 7.02 7.46 4.50
C ALA A 269 5.60 7.25 3.95
N HIS A 270 5.50 6.51 2.86
CA HIS A 270 4.22 5.98 2.40
C HIS A 270 4.32 4.46 2.38
N LEU A 271 4.36 3.86 3.58
CA LEU A 271 4.68 2.45 3.82
C LEU A 271 3.55 1.71 4.54
N GLY A 272 2.93 2.35 5.52
CA GLY A 272 1.87 1.80 6.34
C GLY A 272 2.31 0.79 7.38
N VAL A 273 1.32 0.31 8.13
CA VAL A 273 1.48 -0.68 9.20
C VAL A 273 0.54 -1.87 9.05
N ASP A 274 -0.08 -2.04 7.88
CA ASP A 274 -1.00 -3.13 7.61
C ASP A 274 -0.33 -4.48 7.89
N THR A 275 -1.07 -5.39 8.51
CA THR A 275 -0.56 -6.72 8.87
C THR A 275 -0.30 -7.59 7.65
N THR A 276 -0.89 -7.26 6.49
CA THR A 276 -0.67 -7.92 5.21
C THR A 276 0.58 -7.43 4.49
N THR A 277 1.09 -6.24 4.83
CA THR A 277 2.35 -5.70 4.31
C THR A 277 3.54 -6.44 4.92
N PRO A 278 4.55 -6.86 4.14
CA PRO A 278 5.78 -7.45 4.67
C PRO A 278 6.38 -6.58 5.77
N VAL A 279 6.83 -7.23 6.86
CA VAL A 279 7.29 -6.52 8.07
C VAL A 279 8.43 -5.55 7.74
N GLU A 280 9.36 -5.95 6.87
CA GLU A 280 10.51 -5.17 6.40
C GLU A 280 10.13 -3.91 5.61
N TRP A 281 8.89 -3.82 5.10
CA TRP A 281 8.40 -2.65 4.36
C TRP A 281 7.51 -1.73 5.18
N ARG A 282 7.25 -2.05 6.47
CA ARG A 282 6.37 -1.23 7.32
C ARG A 282 7.08 0.02 7.83
N GLY A 283 6.33 1.11 7.93
CA GLY A 283 6.84 2.36 8.50
C GLY A 283 7.25 2.25 9.96
N SER A 284 6.58 1.40 10.74
CA SER A 284 6.97 1.08 12.12
C SER A 284 8.35 0.41 12.19
N THR A 285 8.65 -0.51 11.26
CA THR A 285 9.96 -1.17 11.17
C THR A 285 11.05 -0.18 10.73
N LEU A 286 10.72 0.72 9.79
CA LEU A 286 11.62 1.82 9.42
C LEU A 286 11.92 2.71 10.64
N ALA A 287 10.91 3.15 11.37
CA ALA A 287 11.08 4.00 12.56
C ALA A 287 11.94 3.31 13.63
N GLU A 288 11.73 2.02 13.86
CA GLU A 288 12.58 1.22 14.77
C GLU A 288 14.03 1.14 14.26
N ALA A 289 14.26 0.94 12.97
CA ALA A 289 15.59 0.91 12.37
C ALA A 289 16.31 2.26 12.53
N LEU A 290 15.60 3.38 12.29
CA LEU A 290 16.15 4.73 12.43
C LEU A 290 16.53 5.06 13.88
N SER A 291 15.79 4.57 14.88
CA SER A 291 16.13 4.75 16.29
C SER A 291 17.47 4.09 16.70
N LYS A 292 17.90 3.11 15.92
CA LYS A 292 19.16 2.38 16.11
C LYS A 292 20.30 2.90 15.23
N ASN A 293 20.02 3.85 14.31
CA ASN A 293 21.03 4.38 13.40
C ASN A 293 21.99 5.32 14.14
N PRO A 294 23.32 5.02 14.20
CA PRO A 294 24.29 5.82 14.95
C PRO A 294 24.46 7.24 14.41
N LEU A 295 24.18 7.49 13.13
CA LEU A 295 24.26 8.83 12.50
C LEU A 295 23.13 9.75 12.98
N LEU A 296 22.06 9.19 13.53
CA LEU A 296 20.90 9.94 14.03
C LEU A 296 20.90 10.09 15.56
N LYS A 297 21.90 9.58 16.23
CA LYS A 297 22.00 9.70 17.70
C LYS A 297 22.04 11.18 18.13
N GLY A 298 21.14 11.55 19.04
CA GLY A 298 21.03 12.93 19.55
C GLY A 298 20.40 13.92 18.56
N LYS A 299 19.79 13.44 17.47
CA LYS A 299 19.05 14.22 16.50
C LYS A 299 17.54 13.97 16.64
N ARG A 300 16.73 14.95 16.31
CA ARG A 300 15.26 14.80 16.21
C ARG A 300 14.94 14.03 14.93
N VAL A 301 14.23 12.93 15.04
CA VAL A 301 13.78 12.12 13.90
C VAL A 301 12.27 12.01 13.95
N THR A 302 11.61 12.45 12.89
CA THR A 302 10.16 12.33 12.72
C THR A 302 9.88 11.41 11.55
N VAL A 303 9.11 10.36 11.76
CA VAL A 303 8.56 9.52 10.68
C VAL A 303 7.09 9.83 10.55
N ILE A 304 6.69 10.36 9.41
CA ILE A 304 5.29 10.63 9.06
C ILE A 304 4.92 9.61 7.99
N ASP A 305 3.92 8.77 8.25
CA ASP A 305 3.56 7.65 7.41
C ASP A 305 2.12 7.76 6.87
N GLY A 306 1.79 6.95 5.87
CA GLY A 306 0.50 6.84 5.21
C GLY A 306 0.18 5.40 4.81
N HIS A 307 -0.54 5.21 3.69
CA HIS A 307 -0.86 3.94 3.03
C HIS A 307 -1.90 3.07 3.74
N SER A 308 -1.74 2.77 5.02
CA SER A 308 -2.65 1.90 5.78
C SER A 308 -3.91 2.60 6.29
N HIS A 309 -4.02 3.92 6.13
CA HIS A 309 -5.14 4.73 6.64
C HIS A 309 -5.32 4.64 8.18
N THR A 310 -4.26 4.33 8.89
CA THR A 310 -4.28 4.12 10.35
C THR A 310 -4.11 5.46 11.07
N VAL A 311 -4.76 5.62 12.21
CA VAL A 311 -4.45 6.71 13.16
C VAL A 311 -3.51 6.13 14.21
N GLU A 312 -2.24 6.51 14.13
CA GLU A 312 -1.21 5.98 15.03
C GLU A 312 -0.22 7.06 15.43
N SER A 313 0.22 6.99 16.68
CA SER A 313 1.25 7.83 17.23
C SER A 313 2.06 7.04 18.25
N THR A 314 3.36 6.93 18.03
CA THR A 314 4.26 6.19 18.93
C THR A 314 5.68 6.74 18.87
N THR A 315 6.57 6.25 19.72
CA THR A 315 7.98 6.64 19.75
C THR A 315 8.87 5.41 19.72
N TYR A 316 10.05 5.54 19.09
CA TYR A 316 11.06 4.51 19.04
C TYR A 316 12.39 5.06 19.57
N GLY A 317 13.03 4.34 20.48
CA GLY A 317 14.24 4.82 21.15
C GLY A 317 14.01 6.13 21.92
N ASP A 318 15.02 6.98 21.94
CA ASP A 318 15.04 8.24 22.66
C ASP A 318 14.87 9.48 21.75
N ASN A 319 14.71 9.27 20.42
CA ASN A 319 14.78 10.35 19.46
C ASN A 319 13.87 10.22 18.21
N VAL A 320 13.10 9.12 18.05
CA VAL A 320 12.22 8.94 16.89
C VAL A 320 10.76 9.07 17.30
N THR A 321 10.05 9.99 16.67
CA THR A 321 8.59 10.16 16.79
C THR A 321 7.94 9.68 15.50
N TYR A 322 7.01 8.72 15.59
CA TYR A 322 6.24 8.18 14.48
C TYR A 322 4.79 8.65 14.57
N ASN A 323 4.22 9.06 13.43
CA ASN A 323 2.84 9.52 13.37
C ASN A 323 2.17 9.23 12.04
N GLN A 324 0.85 8.89 12.09
CA GLN A 324 -0.04 8.72 10.96
C GLN A 324 -1.43 9.24 11.33
N THR A 325 -2.13 9.95 10.42
CA THR A 325 -3.36 10.72 10.75
C THR A 325 -4.66 10.03 10.36
N GLY A 326 -4.60 8.80 9.85
CA GLY A 326 -5.74 8.15 9.21
C GLY A 326 -5.79 8.49 7.72
N SER A 327 -6.94 8.88 7.22
CA SER A 327 -7.12 9.19 5.79
C SER A 327 -8.18 10.26 5.56
N TYR A 328 -8.37 10.67 4.29
CA TYR A 328 -9.48 11.49 3.81
C TYR A 328 -9.61 12.85 4.50
N LEU A 329 -8.50 13.37 5.01
CA LEU A 329 -8.47 14.64 5.75
C LEU A 329 -9.47 14.67 6.93
N HIS A 330 -9.66 13.52 7.58
CA HIS A 330 -10.42 13.45 8.86
C HIS A 330 -9.66 14.16 9.97
N ASN A 331 -8.33 14.14 9.89
CA ASN A 331 -7.43 14.80 10.83
C ASN A 331 -6.27 15.47 10.09
N VAL A 332 -5.70 16.48 10.73
CA VAL A 332 -4.36 17.02 10.42
C VAL A 332 -3.45 16.64 11.57
N GLY A 333 -2.29 16.08 11.28
CA GLY A 333 -1.29 15.80 12.30
C GLY A 333 -0.51 17.06 12.67
N LYS A 334 -0.21 17.20 13.96
CA LYS A 334 0.62 18.25 14.50
C LYS A 334 1.60 17.64 15.49
N ILE A 335 2.89 17.78 15.24
CA ILE A 335 3.97 17.34 16.13
C ILE A 335 4.72 18.57 16.61
N THR A 336 4.80 18.76 17.93
CA THR A 336 5.47 19.91 18.55
C THR A 336 6.74 19.46 19.25
N TYR A 337 7.87 20.07 18.88
CA TYR A 337 9.15 19.93 19.57
C TYR A 337 9.42 21.18 20.37
N LYS A 338 9.51 21.05 21.68
CA LYS A 338 10.01 22.12 22.55
C LYS A 338 11.53 22.20 22.46
N SER A 339 12.10 23.38 22.73
CA SER A 339 13.55 23.57 22.77
C SER A 339 14.26 22.40 23.46
N ARG A 340 15.29 21.83 22.80
CA ARG A 340 16.13 20.71 23.27
C ARG A 340 15.46 19.34 23.42
N GLN A 341 14.15 19.19 23.20
CA GLN A 341 13.51 17.86 23.18
C GLN A 341 13.87 17.10 21.92
N LEU A 342 14.20 15.81 22.06
CA LEU A 342 14.46 14.92 20.92
C LEU A 342 13.18 14.22 20.42
N LEU A 343 12.24 13.96 21.32
CA LEU A 343 10.94 13.40 20.98
C LEU A 343 9.91 14.52 20.84
N GLY A 344 9.12 14.45 19.77
CA GLY A 344 8.00 15.35 19.54
C GLY A 344 6.77 14.97 20.37
N ASP A 345 5.91 15.94 20.62
CA ASP A 345 4.59 15.77 21.22
C ASP A 345 3.54 15.77 20.10
N PRO A 346 3.03 14.60 19.68
CA PRO A 346 2.08 14.48 18.58
C PRO A 346 0.65 14.74 19.06
N SER A 347 -0.12 15.42 18.23
CA SER A 347 -1.54 15.67 18.42
C SER A 347 -2.27 15.65 17.08
N LEU A 348 -3.60 15.55 17.12
CA LEU A 348 -4.45 15.59 15.94
C LEU A 348 -5.38 16.79 16.02
N ILE A 349 -5.55 17.49 14.91
CA ILE A 349 -6.59 18.47 14.71
C ILE A 349 -7.69 17.76 13.92
N ALA A 350 -8.73 17.33 14.61
CA ALA A 350 -9.83 16.59 14.00
C ALA A 350 -10.79 17.51 13.22
N ALA A 351 -11.53 16.95 12.28
CA ALA A 351 -12.56 17.69 11.52
C ALA A 351 -13.59 18.38 12.42
N ALA A 352 -13.92 17.78 13.57
CA ALA A 352 -14.83 18.38 14.56
C ALA A 352 -14.29 19.69 15.17
N ASP A 353 -12.97 19.80 15.33
CA ASP A 353 -12.32 21.01 15.83
C ASP A 353 -12.11 22.04 14.72
N ALA A 354 -11.67 21.59 13.54
CA ALA A 354 -11.51 22.43 12.38
C ALA A 354 -12.84 23.02 11.89
N LYS A 355 -13.98 22.35 12.14
CA LYS A 355 -15.32 22.88 11.82
C LYS A 355 -15.61 24.25 12.44
N LYS A 356 -14.97 24.58 13.57
CA LYS A 356 -15.12 25.87 14.26
C LYS A 356 -14.30 27.01 13.63
N LEU A 357 -13.42 26.69 12.69
CA LEU A 357 -12.57 27.64 12.00
C LEU A 357 -13.32 28.29 10.83
N GLU A 358 -13.01 29.56 10.58
CA GLU A 358 -13.36 30.20 9.31
C GLU A 358 -12.48 29.65 8.21
N ALA A 359 -13.03 29.45 7.01
CA ALA A 359 -12.29 29.02 5.86
C ALA A 359 -11.36 30.12 5.36
N ASN A 360 -10.14 29.75 4.90
CA ASN A 360 -9.28 30.69 4.21
C ASN A 360 -9.96 31.18 2.90
N PRO A 361 -10.22 32.48 2.71
CA PRO A 361 -11.06 32.97 1.63
C PRO A 361 -10.46 32.72 0.23
N LYS A 362 -9.12 32.69 0.11
CA LYS A 362 -8.42 32.45 -1.15
C LYS A 362 -8.59 30.99 -1.58
N ILE A 363 -8.37 30.06 -0.67
CA ILE A 363 -8.49 28.64 -0.94
C ILE A 363 -9.97 28.24 -1.10
N GLU A 364 -10.85 28.81 -0.27
CA GLU A 364 -12.30 28.58 -0.41
C GLU A 364 -12.81 28.97 -1.80
N LYS A 365 -12.38 30.13 -2.33
CA LYS A 365 -12.74 30.53 -3.68
C LYS A 365 -12.22 29.53 -4.72
N LEU A 366 -10.96 29.12 -4.62
CA LEU A 366 -10.37 28.13 -5.55
C LEU A 366 -11.12 26.79 -5.52
N VAL A 367 -11.44 26.27 -4.33
CA VAL A 367 -12.23 25.04 -4.15
C VAL A 367 -13.63 25.18 -4.73
N LYS A 368 -14.30 26.33 -4.51
CA LYS A 368 -15.63 26.59 -5.08
C LYS A 368 -15.62 26.63 -6.61
N ASP A 369 -14.62 27.29 -7.22
CA ASP A 369 -14.48 27.37 -8.66
C ASP A 369 -14.27 25.96 -9.28
N ILE A 370 -13.41 25.14 -8.67
CA ILE A 370 -13.16 23.74 -9.07
C ILE A 370 -14.44 22.92 -8.94
N LYS A 371 -15.12 23.02 -7.81
CA LYS A 371 -16.35 22.27 -7.54
C LYS A 371 -17.47 22.66 -8.50
N GLN A 372 -17.67 23.94 -8.79
CA GLN A 372 -18.68 24.41 -9.71
C GLN A 372 -18.47 23.85 -11.13
N LYS A 373 -17.22 23.83 -11.59
CA LYS A 373 -16.87 23.23 -12.89
C LYS A 373 -17.15 21.75 -12.90
N TYR A 374 -16.68 21.03 -11.89
CA TYR A 374 -16.88 19.60 -11.74
C TYR A 374 -18.37 19.22 -11.68
N ASP A 375 -19.16 19.91 -10.84
CA ASP A 375 -20.59 19.66 -10.67
C ASP A 375 -21.35 19.85 -12.01
N ALA A 376 -21.01 20.89 -12.78
CA ALA A 376 -21.64 21.13 -14.08
C ALA A 376 -21.37 20.02 -15.10
N GLU A 377 -20.15 19.45 -15.07
CA GLU A 377 -19.74 18.36 -15.97
C GLU A 377 -20.36 17.00 -15.58
N ASN A 378 -20.67 16.78 -14.30
CA ASN A 378 -21.04 15.47 -13.74
C ASN A 378 -22.45 15.45 -13.10
N ALA A 379 -23.26 16.48 -13.28
CA ALA A 379 -24.63 16.57 -12.76
C ALA A 379 -25.65 15.70 -13.51
N VAL A 380 -25.22 14.99 -14.55
CA VAL A 380 -26.11 14.13 -15.35
C VAL A 380 -26.70 13.04 -14.46
N GLU A 381 -28.03 13.03 -14.35
CA GLU A 381 -28.79 12.06 -13.57
C GLU A 381 -28.82 10.70 -14.30
N VAL A 382 -28.43 9.64 -13.58
CA VAL A 382 -28.46 8.25 -14.05
C VAL A 382 -29.70 7.55 -13.52
N VAL A 383 -30.01 7.75 -12.23
CA VAL A 383 -31.21 7.25 -11.55
C VAL A 383 -31.81 8.39 -10.73
N SER A 384 -33.10 8.66 -10.92
CA SER A 384 -33.76 9.80 -10.26
C SER A 384 -33.87 9.68 -8.74
N ASN A 385 -33.90 8.45 -8.22
CA ASN A 385 -33.95 8.19 -6.80
C ASN A 385 -33.46 6.78 -6.50
N SER A 386 -32.44 6.62 -5.66
CA SER A 386 -32.01 5.31 -5.17
C SER A 386 -32.99 4.79 -4.12
N PRO A 387 -33.71 3.68 -4.33
CA PRO A 387 -34.66 3.15 -3.37
C PRO A 387 -33.96 2.56 -2.13
N VAL A 388 -32.66 2.25 -2.22
CA VAL A 388 -31.85 1.60 -1.20
C VAL A 388 -30.55 2.34 -0.99
N GLU A 389 -29.92 2.14 0.15
CA GLU A 389 -28.52 2.49 0.36
C GLU A 389 -27.64 1.38 -0.23
N LEU A 390 -26.63 1.75 -1.03
CA LEU A 390 -25.64 0.80 -1.54
C LEU A 390 -24.32 1.04 -0.80
N ASN A 391 -23.98 0.12 0.09
CA ASN A 391 -22.90 0.27 1.06
C ASN A 391 -21.51 0.05 0.43
N GLY A 392 -20.76 1.13 0.30
CA GLY A 392 -19.38 1.17 -0.16
C GLY A 392 -18.36 1.43 0.96
N ASP A 393 -18.78 1.38 2.24
CA ASP A 393 -17.88 1.63 3.35
C ASP A 393 -16.72 0.64 3.35
N ARG A 394 -15.50 1.15 3.50
CA ARG A 394 -14.24 0.38 3.47
C ARG A 394 -14.29 -0.85 4.40
N GLU A 395 -14.82 -0.65 5.62
CA GLU A 395 -14.91 -1.68 6.66
C GLU A 395 -15.95 -2.78 6.35
N ASN A 396 -16.69 -2.65 5.27
CA ASN A 396 -17.64 -3.63 4.79
C ASN A 396 -17.19 -4.25 3.46
N VAL A 397 -16.97 -3.45 2.42
CA VAL A 397 -16.64 -3.98 1.07
C VAL A 397 -15.32 -4.76 1.01
N ARG A 398 -14.44 -4.59 2.02
CA ARG A 398 -13.13 -5.24 2.10
C ARG A 398 -13.07 -6.45 3.05
N VAL A 399 -14.19 -6.84 3.66
CA VAL A 399 -14.25 -7.95 4.62
C VAL A 399 -15.41 -8.91 4.40
N ARG A 400 -16.48 -8.45 3.73
CA ARG A 400 -17.72 -9.22 3.54
C ARG A 400 -18.45 -8.84 2.25
N GLU A 401 -19.43 -9.63 1.86
CA GLU A 401 -20.37 -9.31 0.80
C GLU A 401 -21.20 -8.06 1.16
N THR A 402 -21.27 -7.08 0.24
CA THR A 402 -22.12 -5.91 0.36
C THR A 402 -23.06 -5.77 -0.83
N ASN A 403 -24.17 -5.07 -0.64
CA ASN A 403 -25.11 -4.82 -1.74
C ASN A 403 -24.50 -3.95 -2.84
N LEU A 404 -23.62 -2.97 -2.55
CA LEU A 404 -22.87 -2.26 -3.58
C LEU A 404 -21.96 -3.21 -4.35
N GLY A 405 -21.25 -4.08 -3.65
CA GLY A 405 -20.40 -5.10 -4.29
C GLY A 405 -21.21 -5.99 -5.24
N ASN A 406 -22.39 -6.39 -4.81
CA ASN A 406 -23.31 -7.20 -5.63
C ASN A 406 -23.77 -6.46 -6.88
N VAL A 407 -24.22 -5.18 -6.76
CA VAL A 407 -24.66 -4.38 -7.91
C VAL A 407 -23.55 -4.17 -8.93
N VAL A 408 -22.33 -3.86 -8.46
CA VAL A 408 -21.18 -3.67 -9.36
C VAL A 408 -20.78 -5.01 -10.01
N ALA A 409 -20.71 -6.10 -9.26
CA ALA A 409 -20.38 -7.42 -9.82
C ALA A 409 -21.48 -7.88 -10.83
N ASP A 410 -22.75 -7.56 -10.58
CA ASP A 410 -23.84 -7.85 -11.50
C ASP A 410 -23.74 -7.04 -12.79
N SER A 411 -23.27 -5.80 -12.73
CA SER A 411 -23.03 -4.99 -13.93
C SER A 411 -21.96 -5.61 -14.84
N LEU A 412 -20.87 -6.10 -14.23
CA LEU A 412 -19.83 -6.84 -14.95
C LEU A 412 -20.36 -8.16 -15.53
N TYR A 413 -21.12 -8.91 -14.73
CA TYR A 413 -21.71 -10.18 -15.15
C TYR A 413 -22.69 -9.99 -16.32
N GLN A 414 -23.57 -8.98 -16.24
CA GLN A 414 -24.52 -8.64 -17.30
C GLN A 414 -23.82 -8.19 -18.58
N TYR A 415 -22.86 -7.27 -18.47
CA TYR A 415 -22.07 -6.87 -19.62
C TYR A 415 -21.40 -8.08 -20.28
N GLY A 416 -20.79 -8.94 -19.49
CA GLY A 416 -20.06 -10.12 -19.97
C GLY A 416 -20.92 -11.19 -20.62
N GLN A 417 -22.27 -11.12 -20.56
CA GLN A 417 -23.14 -12.08 -21.27
C GLN A 417 -23.12 -11.87 -22.79
N THR A 418 -22.88 -10.65 -23.27
CA THR A 418 -22.92 -10.29 -24.69
C THR A 418 -21.77 -9.42 -25.16
N GLY A 419 -20.99 -8.86 -24.24
CA GLY A 419 -19.92 -7.88 -24.53
C GLY A 419 -18.59 -8.49 -24.94
N PHE A 420 -18.44 -9.81 -24.84
CA PHE A 420 -17.22 -10.56 -25.17
C PHE A 420 -17.52 -11.72 -26.13
N SER A 421 -16.50 -12.35 -26.68
CA SER A 421 -16.63 -13.51 -27.55
C SER A 421 -17.30 -14.71 -26.88
N HIS A 422 -17.21 -14.81 -25.57
CA HIS A 422 -17.82 -15.85 -24.77
C HIS A 422 -18.63 -15.26 -23.61
N PRO A 423 -19.83 -15.81 -23.35
CA PRO A 423 -20.60 -15.38 -22.17
C PRO A 423 -19.87 -15.68 -20.86
N THR A 424 -19.95 -14.73 -19.94
CA THR A 424 -19.31 -14.82 -18.61
C THR A 424 -19.92 -15.90 -17.72
N ASP A 425 -19.10 -16.72 -17.10
CA ASP A 425 -19.52 -17.69 -16.08
C ASP A 425 -19.47 -17.06 -14.68
N ILE A 426 -18.44 -16.27 -14.40
CA ILE A 426 -18.14 -15.65 -13.10
C ILE A 426 -17.77 -14.19 -13.33
N ALA A 427 -18.30 -13.27 -12.51
CA ALA A 427 -17.79 -11.91 -12.45
C ALA A 427 -17.32 -11.57 -11.04
N VAL A 428 -16.18 -10.89 -10.94
CA VAL A 428 -15.61 -10.45 -9.66
C VAL A 428 -15.07 -9.02 -9.76
N THR A 429 -15.12 -8.30 -8.64
CA THR A 429 -14.39 -7.05 -8.45
C THR A 429 -13.81 -7.01 -7.05
N ASN A 430 -12.66 -6.35 -6.88
CA ASN A 430 -12.01 -6.21 -5.58
C ASN A 430 -12.67 -5.10 -4.75
N GLY A 431 -12.82 -5.32 -3.45
CA GLY A 431 -13.37 -4.34 -2.51
C GLY A 431 -12.55 -3.04 -2.44
N GLY A 432 -11.25 -3.11 -2.76
CA GLY A 432 -10.39 -1.94 -2.91
C GLY A 432 -10.79 -1.02 -4.05
N GLY A 433 -11.44 -1.55 -5.07
CA GLY A 433 -11.98 -0.81 -6.22
C GLY A 433 -13.25 -0.02 -5.94
N LEU A 434 -13.96 -0.30 -4.83
CA LEU A 434 -15.22 0.33 -4.44
C LEU A 434 -14.97 1.40 -3.37
N ARG A 435 -15.24 2.68 -3.68
CA ARG A 435 -14.69 3.78 -2.88
C ARG A 435 -15.72 4.67 -2.18
N GLU A 436 -17.00 4.63 -2.58
CA GLU A 436 -18.06 5.48 -2.02
C GLU A 436 -19.37 4.73 -1.85
N THR A 437 -20.17 5.15 -0.86
CA THR A 437 -21.52 4.68 -0.60
C THR A 437 -22.53 5.51 -1.38
N ILE A 438 -23.51 4.87 -2.02
CA ILE A 438 -24.65 5.56 -2.66
C ILE A 438 -25.80 5.66 -1.65
N ALA A 439 -26.18 6.89 -1.30
CA ALA A 439 -27.19 7.13 -0.29
C ALA A 439 -28.63 6.84 -0.78
N LYS A 440 -29.44 6.22 0.07
CA LYS A 440 -30.88 6.03 -0.15
C LYS A 440 -31.62 7.38 -0.28
N GLY A 441 -32.62 7.43 -1.16
CA GLY A 441 -33.51 8.58 -1.32
C GLY A 441 -32.87 9.79 -2.01
N LYS A 442 -31.75 9.58 -2.72
CA LYS A 442 -31.05 10.59 -3.49
C LYS A 442 -30.95 10.17 -4.95
N PRO A 443 -30.89 11.13 -5.91
CA PRO A 443 -30.50 10.81 -7.27
C PRO A 443 -29.11 10.18 -7.31
N ILE A 444 -28.92 9.25 -8.22
CA ILE A 444 -27.59 8.76 -8.59
C ILE A 444 -27.15 9.52 -9.83
N THR A 445 -26.10 10.31 -9.72
CA THR A 445 -25.52 11.05 -10.84
C THR A 445 -24.32 10.32 -11.42
N LYS A 446 -23.88 10.73 -12.61
CA LYS A 446 -22.62 10.28 -13.19
C LYS A 446 -21.45 10.50 -12.22
N GLY A 447 -21.43 11.62 -11.50
CA GLY A 447 -20.43 11.87 -10.46
C GLY A 447 -20.43 10.84 -9.35
N ASN A 448 -21.60 10.34 -8.91
CA ASN A 448 -21.68 9.26 -7.93
C ASN A 448 -21.13 7.93 -8.47
N VAL A 449 -21.44 7.60 -9.75
CA VAL A 449 -20.91 6.39 -10.39
C VAL A 449 -19.38 6.41 -10.43
N ILE A 450 -18.79 7.52 -10.86
CA ILE A 450 -17.33 7.71 -10.89
C ILE A 450 -16.76 7.69 -9.46
N ALA A 451 -17.47 8.22 -8.45
CA ALA A 451 -17.03 8.18 -7.06
C ALA A 451 -16.93 6.75 -6.51
N VAL A 452 -17.85 5.87 -6.92
CA VAL A 452 -17.80 4.44 -6.59
C VAL A 452 -16.62 3.75 -7.28
N LEU A 453 -16.34 4.06 -8.55
CA LEU A 453 -15.36 3.42 -9.42
C LEU A 453 -14.32 4.41 -9.99
N PRO A 454 -13.48 5.04 -9.17
CA PRO A 454 -12.71 6.23 -9.57
C PRO A 454 -11.41 5.91 -10.34
N PHE A 455 -11.04 4.65 -10.55
CA PHE A 455 -9.72 4.27 -11.08
C PHE A 455 -9.65 4.24 -12.61
N GLY A 456 -10.79 4.38 -13.31
CA GLY A 456 -10.85 4.28 -14.76
C GLY A 456 -10.47 2.89 -15.30
N ASN A 457 -10.64 1.84 -14.49
CA ASN A 457 -10.41 0.46 -14.92
C ASN A 457 -11.37 0.09 -16.07
N THR A 458 -10.88 -0.73 -17.00
CA THR A 458 -11.71 -1.35 -18.03
C THR A 458 -12.22 -2.72 -17.57
N ILE A 459 -13.40 -3.11 -18.08
CA ILE A 459 -13.89 -4.48 -17.92
C ILE A 459 -13.05 -5.40 -18.79
N THR A 460 -12.64 -6.53 -18.24
CA THR A 460 -11.77 -7.48 -18.92
C THR A 460 -12.30 -8.89 -18.70
N GLN A 461 -12.30 -9.71 -19.77
CA GLN A 461 -12.60 -11.15 -19.68
C GLN A 461 -11.33 -11.97 -19.90
N ILE A 462 -11.10 -12.95 -19.03
CA ILE A 462 -10.00 -13.93 -19.12
C ILE A 462 -10.54 -15.35 -18.98
N GLN A 463 -9.76 -16.33 -19.45
CA GLN A 463 -10.02 -17.74 -19.22
C GLN A 463 -9.27 -18.20 -17.96
N VAL A 464 -9.97 -18.91 -17.08
CA VAL A 464 -9.39 -19.46 -15.85
C VAL A 464 -9.81 -20.94 -15.68
N THR A 465 -8.93 -21.76 -15.15
CA THR A 465 -9.30 -23.13 -14.71
C THR A 465 -10.08 -23.07 -13.40
N GLY A 466 -10.88 -24.09 -13.11
CA GLY A 466 -11.54 -24.18 -11.80
C GLY A 466 -10.55 -24.19 -10.64
N GLN A 467 -9.32 -24.70 -10.83
CA GLN A 467 -8.27 -24.60 -9.81
C GLN A 467 -7.88 -23.15 -9.55
N GLN A 468 -7.68 -22.33 -10.61
CA GLN A 468 -7.39 -20.90 -10.46
C GLN A 468 -8.54 -20.14 -9.81
N VAL A 469 -9.80 -20.53 -10.06
CA VAL A 469 -10.98 -19.97 -9.35
C VAL A 469 -10.90 -20.28 -7.85
N LEU A 470 -10.55 -21.51 -7.47
CA LEU A 470 -10.39 -21.86 -6.06
C LEU A 470 -9.25 -21.07 -5.40
N ASP A 471 -8.09 -21.02 -6.06
CA ASP A 471 -6.92 -20.28 -5.57
C ASP A 471 -7.21 -18.77 -5.44
N MET A 472 -7.99 -18.20 -6.37
CA MET A 472 -8.46 -16.82 -6.33
C MET A 472 -9.32 -16.55 -5.08
N PHE A 473 -10.26 -17.43 -4.73
CA PHE A 473 -11.08 -17.24 -3.53
C PHE A 473 -10.31 -17.50 -2.23
N GLU A 474 -9.37 -18.44 -2.20
CA GLU A 474 -8.48 -18.60 -1.05
C GLU A 474 -7.60 -17.37 -0.84
N LYS A 475 -7.12 -16.71 -1.92
CA LYS A 475 -6.40 -15.44 -1.85
C LYS A 475 -7.31 -14.31 -1.33
N SER A 476 -8.56 -14.21 -1.82
CA SER A 476 -9.55 -13.22 -1.37
C SER A 476 -9.78 -13.26 0.15
N LEU A 477 -9.81 -14.47 0.71
CA LEU A 477 -10.06 -14.75 2.11
C LEU A 477 -8.77 -14.97 2.92
N GLY A 478 -7.63 -14.53 2.41
CA GLY A 478 -6.31 -14.80 2.99
C GLY A 478 -5.95 -13.94 4.20
N SER A 479 -6.70 -12.86 4.50
CA SER A 479 -6.40 -11.92 5.60
C SER A 479 -6.50 -12.59 6.98
N ILE A 480 -5.89 -11.96 8.00
CA ILE A 480 -5.99 -12.44 9.39
C ILE A 480 -7.36 -12.11 10.00
N LEU A 481 -7.66 -12.71 11.15
CA LEU A 481 -8.89 -12.40 11.89
C LEU A 481 -8.82 -10.99 12.47
N GLN A 482 -9.92 -10.26 12.35
CA GLN A 482 -10.07 -8.94 12.94
C GLN A 482 -10.25 -9.06 14.45
N VAL A 483 -9.55 -8.21 15.20
CA VAL A 483 -9.69 -8.10 16.66
C VAL A 483 -9.97 -6.67 17.07
N ASP A 484 -10.77 -6.51 18.13
CA ASP A 484 -11.03 -5.20 18.72
C ASP A 484 -9.84 -4.73 19.59
N LYS A 485 -9.92 -3.50 20.11
CA LYS A 485 -8.89 -2.92 20.97
C LYS A 485 -8.59 -3.72 22.25
N ALA A 486 -9.48 -4.65 22.63
CA ALA A 486 -9.30 -5.56 23.76
C ALA A 486 -8.74 -6.91 23.35
N GLY A 487 -8.40 -7.10 22.07
CA GLY A 487 -7.90 -8.35 21.50
C GLY A 487 -8.99 -9.42 21.31
N LYS A 488 -10.27 -9.05 21.36
CA LYS A 488 -11.38 -9.96 21.14
C LYS A 488 -11.74 -9.98 19.64
N THR A 489 -11.92 -11.18 19.09
CA THR A 489 -12.36 -11.37 17.69
C THR A 489 -13.66 -10.63 17.41
N VAL A 490 -13.68 -9.86 16.33
CA VAL A 490 -14.87 -9.17 15.83
C VAL A 490 -15.70 -10.19 15.03
N LEU A 491 -17.01 -10.25 15.28
CA LEU A 491 -17.93 -11.19 14.65
C LEU A 491 -18.89 -10.42 13.73
N ASP A 492 -19.29 -11.09 12.64
CA ASP A 492 -20.41 -10.63 11.81
C ASP A 492 -21.77 -10.87 12.48
N GLU A 493 -22.85 -10.46 11.81
CA GLU A 493 -24.23 -10.62 12.30
C GLU A 493 -24.68 -12.11 12.40
N ASN A 494 -23.94 -13.04 11.83
CA ASN A 494 -24.19 -14.49 11.91
C ASN A 494 -23.29 -15.15 12.97
N GLY A 495 -22.50 -14.36 13.70
CA GLY A 495 -21.59 -14.86 14.74
C GLY A 495 -20.29 -15.46 14.20
N GLN A 496 -19.95 -15.23 12.92
CA GLN A 496 -18.70 -15.70 12.31
C GLN A 496 -17.62 -14.65 12.41
N PRO A 497 -16.34 -15.03 12.65
CA PRO A 497 -15.24 -14.09 12.72
C PRO A 497 -15.04 -13.30 11.43
N LEU A 498 -14.89 -11.98 11.54
CA LEU A 498 -14.50 -11.12 10.43
C LEU A 498 -13.00 -11.18 10.20
N LEU A 499 -12.59 -10.90 8.97
CA LEU A 499 -11.20 -10.72 8.58
C LEU A 499 -10.81 -9.23 8.69
N GLU A 500 -9.51 -8.96 8.83
CA GLU A 500 -8.98 -7.62 8.66
C GLU A 500 -9.26 -7.12 7.22
N PRO A 501 -9.61 -5.83 7.04
CA PRO A 501 -9.94 -5.27 5.74
C PRO A 501 -8.80 -5.44 4.72
N SER A 502 -9.10 -6.04 3.59
CA SER A 502 -8.18 -6.25 2.48
C SER A 502 -8.75 -5.67 1.18
N GLY A 503 -7.95 -4.85 0.48
CA GLY A 503 -8.34 -4.35 -0.85
C GLY A 503 -8.66 -5.47 -1.84
N GLY A 504 -7.99 -6.60 -1.69
CA GLY A 504 -8.20 -7.79 -2.50
C GLY A 504 -9.42 -8.64 -2.16
N PHE A 505 -10.23 -8.33 -1.14
CA PHE A 505 -11.48 -9.07 -0.90
C PHE A 505 -12.42 -8.95 -2.11
N LEU A 506 -12.97 -10.06 -2.59
CA LEU A 506 -13.76 -10.10 -3.83
C LEU A 506 -15.25 -10.01 -3.57
N GLN A 507 -15.90 -9.09 -4.30
CA GLN A 507 -17.34 -9.02 -4.49
C GLN A 507 -17.68 -9.74 -5.79
N VAL A 508 -18.78 -10.53 -5.83
CA VAL A 508 -18.95 -11.56 -6.86
C VAL A 508 -20.35 -11.59 -7.48
N SER A 509 -20.44 -12.10 -8.73
CA SER A 509 -21.68 -12.48 -9.40
C SER A 509 -21.51 -13.75 -10.22
N GLY A 510 -22.59 -14.52 -10.41
CA GLY A 510 -22.56 -15.80 -11.11
C GLY A 510 -21.95 -16.95 -10.29
N VAL A 511 -21.59 -16.72 -9.04
CA VAL A 511 -20.93 -17.72 -8.18
C VAL A 511 -21.43 -17.62 -6.74
N LYS A 512 -21.42 -18.74 -6.03
CA LYS A 512 -21.57 -18.83 -4.57
C LYS A 512 -20.32 -19.43 -3.96
N VAL A 513 -19.78 -18.78 -2.93
CA VAL A 513 -18.57 -19.19 -2.22
C VAL A 513 -18.92 -19.39 -0.75
N TYR A 514 -18.75 -20.59 -0.24
CA TYR A 514 -18.97 -20.93 1.17
C TYR A 514 -17.63 -21.04 1.86
N TYR A 515 -17.45 -20.31 2.95
CA TYR A 515 -16.17 -20.26 3.65
C TYR A 515 -16.31 -20.19 5.17
N ASP A 516 -15.27 -20.61 5.87
CA ASP A 516 -15.16 -20.52 7.33
C ASP A 516 -13.85 -19.82 7.70
N THR A 517 -13.96 -18.64 8.29
CA THR A 517 -12.80 -17.84 8.74
C THR A 517 -12.07 -18.44 9.95
N ASN A 518 -12.69 -19.39 10.67
CA ASN A 518 -12.01 -20.14 11.74
C ASN A 518 -10.94 -21.10 11.21
N LEU A 519 -10.96 -21.42 9.91
CA LEU A 519 -9.97 -22.25 9.27
C LEU A 519 -8.70 -21.44 8.93
N PRO A 520 -7.54 -22.09 8.83
CA PRO A 520 -6.31 -21.43 8.41
C PRO A 520 -6.43 -20.79 7.03
N SER A 521 -5.76 -19.65 6.82
CA SER A 521 -5.62 -19.02 5.50
C SER A 521 -5.13 -20.03 4.46
N GLY A 522 -5.68 -20.00 3.26
CA GLY A 522 -5.46 -20.98 2.19
C GLY A 522 -6.22 -22.31 2.35
N LYS A 523 -7.15 -22.41 3.32
CA LYS A 523 -8.01 -23.57 3.58
C LYS A 523 -9.41 -23.16 4.05
N ARG A 524 -9.83 -21.94 3.76
CA ARG A 524 -11.08 -21.37 4.24
C ARG A 524 -12.27 -21.73 3.38
N ILE A 525 -12.05 -22.05 2.12
CA ILE A 525 -13.12 -22.40 1.17
C ILE A 525 -13.64 -23.81 1.45
N LEU A 526 -14.93 -23.91 1.72
CA LEU A 526 -15.65 -25.18 1.92
C LEU A 526 -16.29 -25.66 0.63
N ALA A 527 -16.83 -24.75 -0.18
CA ALA A 527 -17.41 -25.05 -1.48
C ALA A 527 -17.49 -23.80 -2.36
N VAL A 528 -17.40 -24.04 -3.66
CA VAL A 528 -17.69 -23.04 -4.69
C VAL A 528 -18.72 -23.64 -5.64
N GLN A 529 -19.76 -22.87 -5.97
CA GLN A 529 -20.80 -23.24 -6.92
C GLN A 529 -20.92 -22.16 -8.00
N ILE A 530 -21.00 -22.56 -9.26
CA ILE A 530 -21.11 -21.67 -10.42
C ILE A 530 -22.52 -21.72 -10.97
N LYS A 531 -23.11 -20.57 -11.28
CA LYS A 531 -24.45 -20.47 -11.87
C LYS A 531 -24.45 -21.08 -13.27
N ASN A 532 -25.26 -22.09 -13.47
CA ASN A 532 -25.50 -22.69 -14.78
C ASN A 532 -26.43 -21.78 -15.58
N ARG A 533 -25.93 -21.26 -16.69
CA ARG A 533 -26.67 -20.30 -17.54
C ARG A 533 -27.92 -20.88 -18.18
N THR A 534 -27.98 -22.21 -18.37
CA THR A 534 -29.11 -22.90 -19.00
C THR A 534 -30.25 -23.18 -18.01
N THR A 535 -29.88 -23.62 -16.80
CA THR A 535 -30.86 -24.04 -15.79
C THR A 535 -31.15 -22.93 -14.76
N GLY A 536 -30.27 -21.93 -14.63
CA GLY A 536 -30.33 -20.91 -13.58
C GLY A 536 -29.89 -21.42 -12.20
N LEU A 537 -29.64 -22.72 -12.05
CA LEU A 537 -29.24 -23.38 -10.81
C LEU A 537 -27.70 -23.25 -10.60
N TYR A 538 -27.23 -23.64 -9.41
CA TYR A 538 -25.82 -23.59 -9.09
C TYR A 538 -25.21 -25.00 -9.06
N ASP A 539 -24.22 -25.23 -9.95
CA ASP A 539 -23.45 -26.45 -10.06
C ASP A 539 -22.13 -26.34 -9.27
N ARG A 540 -21.60 -27.45 -8.75
CA ARG A 540 -20.27 -27.43 -8.10
C ARG A 540 -19.18 -27.06 -9.07
N LEU A 541 -18.18 -26.31 -8.56
CA LEU A 541 -16.96 -25.98 -9.30
C LEU A 541 -16.23 -27.26 -9.74
N ASP A 542 -16.01 -27.40 -11.04
CA ASP A 542 -15.14 -28.43 -11.61
C ASP A 542 -13.72 -27.85 -11.78
N LEU A 543 -12.76 -28.39 -11.04
CA LEU A 543 -11.38 -27.86 -11.00
C LEU A 543 -10.65 -27.97 -12.35
N ALA A 544 -11.04 -28.90 -13.21
CA ALA A 544 -10.41 -29.12 -14.52
C ALA A 544 -11.06 -28.32 -15.65
N LYS A 545 -12.29 -27.82 -15.44
CA LYS A 545 -13.04 -27.06 -16.44
C LYS A 545 -12.47 -25.65 -16.61
N ILE A 546 -12.54 -25.10 -17.82
CA ILE A 546 -12.26 -23.70 -18.11
C ILE A 546 -13.54 -22.88 -17.91
N TYR A 547 -13.41 -21.75 -17.23
CA TYR A 547 -14.45 -20.76 -17.01
C TYR A 547 -14.05 -19.42 -17.59
N TYR A 548 -15.04 -18.63 -18.03
CA TYR A 548 -14.85 -17.25 -18.49
C TYR A 548 -15.12 -16.31 -17.32
N LEU A 549 -14.04 -15.71 -16.82
CA LEU A 549 -14.04 -14.77 -15.70
C LEU A 549 -14.03 -13.35 -16.22
N THR A 550 -15.06 -12.58 -15.87
CA THR A 550 -15.07 -11.12 -16.11
C THR A 550 -14.67 -10.39 -14.82
N THR A 551 -13.73 -9.49 -14.96
CA THR A 551 -13.20 -8.67 -13.86
C THR A 551 -12.69 -7.33 -14.38
N ASN A 552 -12.00 -6.55 -13.56
CA ASN A 552 -11.31 -5.34 -14.03
C ASN A 552 -9.90 -5.68 -14.54
N ASP A 553 -9.37 -4.80 -15.40
CA ASP A 553 -8.03 -4.92 -15.99
C ASP A 553 -6.90 -4.94 -14.95
N PHE A 554 -7.09 -4.31 -13.78
CA PHE A 554 -6.17 -4.34 -12.65
C PHE A 554 -6.01 -5.76 -12.08
N LEU A 555 -7.11 -6.43 -11.72
CA LEU A 555 -7.08 -7.82 -11.23
C LEU A 555 -6.58 -8.79 -12.31
N ALA A 556 -7.05 -8.61 -13.56
CA ALA A 556 -6.62 -9.43 -14.71
C ALA A 556 -5.12 -9.28 -15.01
N ALA A 557 -4.49 -8.21 -14.56
CA ALA A 557 -3.03 -7.99 -14.66
C ALA A 557 -2.24 -8.47 -13.42
N GLY A 558 -2.90 -9.09 -12.44
CA GLY A 558 -2.28 -9.58 -11.20
C GLY A 558 -2.28 -8.58 -10.05
N GLY A 559 -3.05 -7.48 -10.17
CA GLY A 559 -3.24 -6.50 -9.10
C GLY A 559 -3.75 -7.14 -7.81
N ASP A 560 -3.51 -6.52 -6.66
CA ASP A 560 -3.79 -7.06 -5.32
C ASP A 560 -3.17 -8.46 -5.05
N GLY A 561 -2.13 -8.82 -5.84
CA GLY A 561 -1.43 -10.09 -5.73
C GLY A 561 -2.19 -11.30 -6.28
N TYR A 562 -3.14 -11.09 -7.19
CA TYR A 562 -3.88 -12.15 -7.90
C TYR A 562 -3.04 -12.74 -9.05
N THR A 563 -1.83 -13.21 -8.74
CA THR A 563 -0.86 -13.73 -9.71
C THR A 563 -1.34 -14.96 -10.49
N MET A 564 -2.39 -15.66 -10.01
CA MET A 564 -3.03 -16.76 -10.73
C MET A 564 -3.92 -16.28 -11.88
N LEU A 565 -4.29 -15.00 -11.91
CA LEU A 565 -5.04 -14.38 -13.00
C LEU A 565 -4.07 -13.84 -14.05
N GLY A 566 -4.47 -13.80 -15.32
CA GLY A 566 -3.65 -13.30 -16.42
C GLY A 566 -3.87 -14.07 -17.71
N GLY A 567 -2.95 -13.90 -18.65
CA GLY A 567 -3.02 -14.53 -19.97
C GLY A 567 -3.72 -13.67 -21.03
N ALA A 568 -4.20 -14.33 -22.09
CA ALA A 568 -4.96 -13.68 -23.14
C ALA A 568 -6.27 -13.13 -22.59
N ARG A 569 -6.63 -11.92 -22.97
CA ARG A 569 -7.81 -11.21 -22.46
C ARG A 569 -8.51 -10.43 -23.55
N GLU A 570 -9.82 -10.28 -23.40
CA GLU A 570 -10.65 -9.33 -24.15
C GLU A 570 -10.92 -8.12 -23.25
N GLU A 571 -10.83 -6.92 -23.79
CA GLU A 571 -11.10 -5.68 -23.08
C GLU A 571 -12.42 -5.05 -23.53
N GLY A 572 -13.23 -4.62 -22.58
CA GLY A 572 -14.50 -3.92 -22.77
C GLY A 572 -14.42 -2.42 -22.44
N PRO A 573 -15.55 -1.77 -22.19
CA PRO A 573 -15.61 -0.37 -21.76
C PRO A 573 -15.03 -0.18 -20.36
N SER A 574 -14.97 1.07 -19.91
CA SER A 574 -14.66 1.36 -18.51
C SER A 574 -15.74 0.80 -17.58
N MET A 575 -15.34 0.41 -16.38
CA MET A 575 -16.25 -0.15 -15.37
C MET A 575 -17.37 0.83 -14.99
N ASP A 576 -17.02 2.12 -14.85
CA ASP A 576 -17.98 3.17 -14.52
C ASP A 576 -19.05 3.34 -15.59
N ALA A 577 -18.69 3.27 -16.89
CA ALA A 577 -19.66 3.34 -17.99
C ALA A 577 -20.61 2.13 -17.97
N ALA A 578 -20.09 0.92 -17.79
CA ALA A 578 -20.93 -0.28 -17.72
C ALA A 578 -21.81 -0.30 -16.45
N PHE A 579 -21.30 0.19 -15.35
CA PHE A 579 -22.07 0.35 -14.11
C PHE A 579 -23.17 1.39 -14.26
N GLU A 580 -22.88 2.54 -14.90
CA GLU A 580 -23.88 3.56 -15.26
C GLU A 580 -25.01 2.96 -16.11
N ASP A 581 -24.66 2.20 -17.17
CA ASP A 581 -25.65 1.58 -18.06
C ASP A 581 -26.49 0.51 -17.34
N TYR A 582 -25.88 -0.25 -16.43
CA TYR A 582 -26.60 -1.21 -15.60
C TYR A 582 -27.61 -0.51 -14.68
N LEU A 583 -27.21 0.56 -13.99
CA LEU A 583 -28.06 1.30 -13.07
C LEU A 583 -29.31 1.90 -13.74
N LYS A 584 -29.24 2.27 -15.04
CA LYS A 584 -30.39 2.80 -15.81
C LYS A 584 -31.53 1.80 -15.94
N THR A 585 -31.25 0.50 -15.86
CA THR A 585 -32.21 -0.57 -16.13
C THR A 585 -32.46 -1.51 -14.95
N ALA A 586 -31.58 -1.49 -13.95
CA ALA A 586 -31.64 -2.40 -12.81
C ALA A 586 -32.77 -2.04 -11.84
N ASP A 587 -33.49 -3.06 -11.36
CA ASP A 587 -34.34 -2.91 -10.18
C ASP A 587 -33.48 -2.93 -8.91
N LEU A 588 -33.17 -1.75 -8.37
CA LEU A 588 -32.33 -1.60 -7.19
C LEU A 588 -33.01 -2.10 -5.89
N THR A 589 -34.33 -2.34 -5.88
CA THR A 589 -35.02 -2.83 -4.67
C THR A 589 -34.58 -4.23 -4.28
N GLN A 590 -34.08 -5.04 -5.21
CA GLN A 590 -33.53 -6.37 -4.94
C GLN A 590 -32.25 -6.33 -4.06
N TYR A 591 -31.61 -5.17 -3.93
CA TYR A 591 -30.41 -4.96 -3.14
C TYR A 591 -30.69 -4.30 -1.78
N GLU A 592 -31.89 -4.46 -1.22
CA GLU A 592 -32.29 -3.82 0.04
C GLU A 592 -31.41 -4.25 1.23
N LYS A 593 -30.97 -5.51 1.25
CA LYS A 593 -30.12 -6.03 2.33
C LYS A 593 -28.68 -5.59 2.15
N VAL A 594 -28.20 -4.74 3.05
CA VAL A 594 -26.88 -4.09 2.98
C VAL A 594 -25.72 -5.09 2.97
N ASN A 595 -25.76 -6.11 3.85
CA ASN A 595 -24.78 -7.18 3.92
C ASN A 595 -25.54 -8.53 3.72
N PRO A 596 -25.74 -9.00 2.48
CA PRO A 596 -26.69 -10.08 2.21
C PRO A 596 -26.23 -11.46 2.66
N ASN A 597 -24.91 -11.78 2.67
CA ASN A 597 -24.35 -13.10 2.96
C ASN A 597 -25.03 -14.21 2.09
N SER A 598 -25.13 -13.96 0.80
CA SER A 598 -25.87 -14.80 -0.15
C SER A 598 -25.04 -15.34 -1.32
N ARG A 599 -23.87 -14.71 -1.58
CA ARG A 599 -22.91 -15.07 -2.64
C ARG A 599 -21.56 -15.44 -2.06
N THR A 600 -21.03 -14.63 -1.14
CA THR A 600 -19.83 -14.91 -0.36
C THR A 600 -20.26 -15.19 1.07
N ILE A 601 -20.52 -16.47 1.36
CA ILE A 601 -21.33 -16.95 2.46
C ILE A 601 -20.43 -17.45 3.59
N SER A 602 -20.39 -16.71 4.70
CA SER A 602 -19.70 -17.10 5.93
C SER A 602 -20.52 -18.13 6.70
N VAL A 603 -19.90 -19.28 7.04
CA VAL A 603 -20.53 -20.42 7.72
C VAL A 603 -19.58 -21.07 8.73
N ASP A 604 -20.14 -21.82 9.69
CA ASP A 604 -19.35 -22.71 10.57
C ASP A 604 -19.17 -24.07 9.89
N SER A 605 -17.93 -24.43 9.57
CA SER A 605 -17.58 -25.70 8.91
C SER A 605 -18.03 -26.95 9.67
N LYS A 606 -18.23 -26.85 10.99
CA LYS A 606 -18.69 -28.00 11.84
C LYS A 606 -20.16 -28.33 11.61
N THR A 607 -20.96 -27.36 11.22
CA THR A 607 -22.41 -27.50 11.02
C THR A 607 -22.83 -27.38 9.56
N PHE A 608 -21.93 -26.85 8.71
CA PHE A 608 -22.19 -26.60 7.30
C PHE A 608 -22.54 -27.87 6.53
N LYS A 609 -23.63 -27.80 5.77
CA LYS A 609 -24.01 -28.78 4.76
C LYS A 609 -24.24 -28.06 3.46
N LEU A 610 -23.53 -28.48 2.41
CA LEU A 610 -23.71 -27.88 1.10
C LEU A 610 -25.16 -28.13 0.64
N PRO A 611 -25.89 -27.09 0.17
CA PRO A 611 -27.20 -27.23 -0.42
C PRO A 611 -27.19 -28.26 -1.58
N GLU A 612 -28.26 -29.05 -1.69
CA GLU A 612 -28.39 -30.05 -2.77
C GLU A 612 -28.40 -29.36 -4.13
N GLU A 613 -27.71 -29.94 -5.10
CA GLU A 613 -27.70 -29.47 -6.49
C GLU A 613 -29.13 -29.48 -7.06
N GLY A 614 -29.52 -28.39 -7.70
CA GLY A 614 -30.81 -28.31 -8.39
C GLY A 614 -32.02 -27.90 -7.55
N LYS A 615 -31.86 -27.53 -6.28
CA LYS A 615 -32.94 -26.96 -5.47
C LYS A 615 -32.60 -25.51 -5.06
N GLU A 616 -33.47 -24.58 -5.43
CA GLU A 616 -33.43 -23.21 -4.94
C GLU A 616 -33.85 -23.22 -3.47
N GLN A 617 -32.97 -22.81 -2.55
CA GLN A 617 -33.39 -22.50 -1.17
C GLN A 617 -33.98 -21.10 -1.14
N ASP A 618 -35.26 -21.03 -0.83
CA ASP A 618 -35.95 -19.78 -0.49
C ASP A 618 -35.31 -19.22 0.82
N PRO A 619 -34.65 -18.07 0.81
CA PRO A 619 -34.01 -17.51 2.00
C PRO A 619 -34.99 -17.04 3.09
N ALA A 620 -36.27 -17.16 2.88
CA ALA A 620 -37.33 -16.58 3.73
C ALA A 620 -38.08 -17.59 4.62
N LYS A 621 -37.74 -18.89 4.64
CA LYS A 621 -38.40 -19.85 5.55
C LYS A 621 -37.48 -20.30 6.68
N PRO A 622 -37.84 -20.04 7.95
CA PRO A 622 -37.21 -20.70 9.09
C PRO A 622 -37.48 -22.23 8.99
N VAL A 623 -36.46 -23.03 9.28
CA VAL A 623 -36.62 -24.50 9.38
C VAL A 623 -37.58 -24.79 10.52
N GLU A 624 -38.77 -25.29 10.19
CA GLU A 624 -39.71 -25.80 11.16
C GLU A 624 -39.11 -27.05 11.83
N ASP A 625 -38.96 -26.94 13.13
CA ASP A 625 -38.46 -28.00 14.03
C ASP A 625 -39.46 -29.20 14.03
N GLN A 626 -39.29 -30.17 13.13
CA GLN A 626 -39.96 -31.43 13.21
C GLN A 626 -39.19 -32.34 14.15
N ALA A 627 -39.64 -32.34 15.40
CA ALA A 627 -39.24 -33.36 16.37
C ALA A 627 -39.64 -34.77 15.87
N THR A 628 -38.69 -35.52 15.36
CA THR A 628 -38.81 -36.96 15.12
C THR A 628 -37.69 -37.73 15.80
N LYS A 629 -38.10 -38.82 16.46
CA LYS A 629 -37.38 -39.82 17.24
C LYS A 629 -35.94 -40.14 16.78
N PRO A 630 -35.04 -40.49 17.69
CA PRO A 630 -33.64 -40.76 17.39
C PRO A 630 -33.50 -42.05 16.58
N THR A 631 -33.13 -41.93 15.34
CA THR A 631 -32.55 -42.98 14.52
C THR A 631 -31.04 -42.75 14.47
N GLN A 632 -30.26 -43.84 14.61
CA GLN A 632 -28.81 -43.85 14.66
C GLN A 632 -28.17 -43.04 13.51
N PRO A 633 -27.02 -42.40 13.73
CA PRO A 633 -26.36 -41.59 12.71
C PRO A 633 -25.82 -42.52 11.61
N SER A 634 -26.40 -42.46 10.43
CA SER A 634 -25.72 -42.93 9.23
C SER A 634 -24.64 -41.93 8.88
N THR A 635 -23.39 -42.31 9.03
CA THR A 635 -22.24 -41.54 8.55
C THR A 635 -22.30 -41.49 7.03
N VAL A 636 -22.81 -40.38 6.50
CA VAL A 636 -22.58 -40.01 5.10
C VAL A 636 -21.15 -39.53 5.04
N LYS A 637 -20.23 -40.36 4.57
CA LYS A 637 -18.89 -39.92 4.18
C LYS A 637 -19.05 -38.99 3.01
N VAL A 638 -18.90 -37.67 3.29
CA VAL A 638 -18.73 -36.68 2.27
C VAL A 638 -17.31 -36.86 1.73
N ASP A 639 -17.20 -37.49 0.57
CA ASP A 639 -15.91 -37.81 -0.06
C ASP A 639 -15.36 -36.54 -0.73
N TYR A 640 -14.71 -35.69 0.05
CA TYR A 640 -13.95 -34.57 -0.46
C TYR A 640 -12.64 -35.08 -1.06
N LYS A 641 -12.68 -35.61 -2.29
CA LYS A 641 -11.45 -35.95 -3.04
C LYS A 641 -10.48 -34.78 -3.18
N VAL A 642 -10.96 -33.52 -3.01
CA VAL A 642 -10.13 -32.28 -3.04
C VAL A 642 -9.30 -32.15 -1.76
N ALA A 643 -9.86 -32.42 -0.57
CA ALA A 643 -9.14 -32.29 0.70
C ALA A 643 -7.96 -33.28 0.81
N ASP A 644 -8.12 -34.52 0.30
CA ASP A 644 -7.06 -35.51 0.39
C ASP A 644 -5.86 -35.30 -0.52
N LYS A 645 -5.99 -34.58 -1.65
CA LYS A 645 -4.84 -34.24 -2.49
C LYS A 645 -3.90 -33.20 -1.85
N PHE A 646 -4.46 -32.30 -1.03
CA PHE A 646 -3.64 -31.32 -0.30
C PHE A 646 -3.05 -31.88 1.00
N ALA A 647 -3.73 -32.86 1.64
CA ALA A 647 -3.25 -33.46 2.88
C ALA A 647 -2.04 -34.41 2.72
N LYS A 648 -1.75 -34.88 1.50
CA LYS A 648 -0.64 -35.84 1.26
C LYS A 648 0.73 -35.20 1.02
N LYS A 649 0.85 -33.88 1.00
CA LYS A 649 2.13 -33.20 0.74
C LYS A 649 2.79 -32.59 1.98
N THR A 650 2.18 -32.71 3.18
CA THR A 650 2.76 -32.17 4.39
C THR A 650 2.41 -33.05 5.60
N VAL A 651 3.07 -34.20 5.70
CA VAL A 651 3.19 -34.93 6.98
C VAL A 651 4.67 -35.11 7.26
N VAL A 652 5.23 -34.13 7.94
CA VAL A 652 6.37 -34.34 8.84
C VAL A 652 5.80 -34.24 10.24
N SER A 653 5.95 -35.31 11.00
CA SER A 653 5.39 -35.52 12.33
C SER A 653 5.68 -34.38 13.30
N GLU A 654 4.63 -33.72 13.79
CA GLU A 654 4.75 -32.83 14.95
C GLU A 654 4.62 -33.63 16.24
N LYS A 655 5.69 -33.64 17.04
CA LYS A 655 5.62 -33.82 18.49
C LYS A 655 5.51 -32.45 19.13
N LEU A 656 4.43 -32.25 19.87
CA LEU A 656 4.17 -31.07 20.70
C LEU A 656 5.34 -30.74 21.63
N LEU A 657 5.81 -29.50 21.59
CA LEU A 657 6.60 -28.86 22.65
C LEU A 657 6.13 -27.40 22.83
N PRO A 658 6.27 -26.82 24.03
CA PRO A 658 5.63 -25.59 24.39
C PRO A 658 6.39 -24.33 23.94
N ASN A 659 5.62 -23.28 23.77
CA ASN A 659 5.91 -21.94 23.30
C ASN A 659 6.99 -21.22 24.10
N THR A 660 8.17 -20.95 23.53
CA THR A 660 9.02 -19.81 23.87
C THR A 660 9.79 -19.38 22.61
N GLY A 661 9.66 -18.09 22.25
CA GLY A 661 10.24 -17.53 21.03
C GLY A 661 11.77 -17.52 21.07
N SER A 662 12.39 -18.33 20.23
CA SER A 662 13.78 -18.19 19.74
C SER A 662 14.27 -19.33 18.82
N GLU A 663 13.42 -20.24 18.32
CA GLU A 663 13.90 -21.47 17.66
C GLU A 663 14.05 -21.44 16.14
N GLN A 664 13.63 -20.40 15.44
CA GLN A 664 13.80 -20.36 13.97
C GLN A 664 15.26 -20.20 13.51
N SER A 665 16.11 -19.59 14.33
CA SER A 665 17.53 -19.42 14.00
C SER A 665 18.35 -20.71 14.16
N ILE A 666 17.95 -21.62 15.04
CA ILE A 666 18.68 -22.88 15.32
C ILE A 666 18.40 -23.91 14.21
N PHE A 667 17.19 -23.90 13.64
CA PHE A 667 16.83 -24.87 12.60
C PHE A 667 17.57 -24.62 11.27
N MET A 668 17.80 -23.35 10.91
CA MET A 668 18.58 -22.99 9.72
C MET A 668 20.09 -23.28 9.91
N MET A 669 20.64 -23.12 11.12
CA MET A 669 22.03 -23.51 11.42
C MET A 669 22.24 -25.03 11.35
N LEU A 670 21.30 -25.84 11.82
CA LEU A 670 21.39 -27.30 11.75
C LEU A 670 21.30 -27.83 10.33
N LEU A 671 20.48 -27.22 9.46
CA LEU A 671 20.42 -27.58 8.04
C LEU A 671 21.73 -27.23 7.30
N GLY A 672 22.36 -26.12 7.63
CA GLY A 672 23.67 -25.73 7.07
C GLY A 672 24.80 -26.67 7.46
N VAL A 673 24.81 -27.17 8.69
CA VAL A 673 25.80 -28.13 9.18
C VAL A 673 25.66 -29.52 8.56
N ILE A 674 24.43 -29.98 8.34
CA ILE A 674 24.15 -31.27 7.67
C ILE A 674 24.53 -31.23 6.18
N LEU A 675 24.25 -30.14 5.48
CA LEU A 675 24.66 -29.95 4.08
C LEU A 675 26.17 -29.78 3.93
N GLY A 676 26.83 -29.12 4.87
CA GLY A 676 28.29 -29.00 4.90
C GLY A 676 29.01 -30.34 5.18
N ALA A 677 28.45 -31.16 6.05
CA ALA A 677 29.03 -32.48 6.39
C ALA A 677 28.91 -33.50 5.24
N THR A 678 27.80 -33.46 4.49
CA THR A 678 27.62 -34.31 3.30
C THR A 678 28.49 -33.90 2.12
N ALA A 679 28.78 -32.61 1.94
CA ALA A 679 29.71 -32.11 0.91
C ALA A 679 31.18 -32.53 1.22
N LEU A 680 31.58 -32.49 2.48
CA LEU A 680 32.92 -32.96 2.92
C LEU A 680 33.06 -34.48 2.85
N TRP A 681 32.00 -35.24 3.04
CA TRP A 681 32.03 -36.71 2.93
C TRP A 681 32.10 -37.21 1.47
N THR A 682 31.46 -36.52 0.53
CA THR A 682 31.53 -36.83 -0.89
C THR A 682 32.87 -36.43 -1.52
N SER A 683 33.52 -35.34 -1.08
CA SER A 683 34.85 -34.95 -1.61
C SER A 683 35.97 -35.90 -1.16
N ARG A 684 35.88 -36.50 0.03
CA ARG A 684 36.86 -37.49 0.52
C ARG A 684 36.75 -38.88 -0.13
N LYS A 685 35.68 -39.15 -0.89
CA LYS A 685 35.49 -40.43 -1.60
C LYS A 685 36.02 -40.41 -3.04
N GLN A 686 36.44 -39.25 -3.55
CA GLN A 686 37.06 -39.13 -4.88
C GLN A 686 38.59 -39.14 -4.85
N GLU A 687 39.23 -39.18 -3.65
CA GLU A 687 40.69 -39.25 -3.50
C GLU A 687 41.19 -40.58 -2.94
N LYS A 688 40.44 -41.68 -3.17
CA LYS A 688 40.97 -43.02 -2.91
C LYS A 688 40.70 -43.96 -4.10
#